data_c75340dc5a2c3018dfe698e2611922b3
#
_entry.id   c75340dc5a2c3018dfe698e2611922b3
#
_cell.length_a   1.000
_cell.length_b   1.000
_cell.length_c   1.000
_cell.angle_alpha   90.00
_cell.angle_beta   90.00
_cell.angle_gamma   90.00
#
_symmetry.space_group_name_H-M   'P 1'
#
loop_
_entity.id
_entity.type
_entity.pdbx_description
1 polymer ?
#
loop_
_entity_poly.entity_id
_entity_poly.type
_entity_poly.pdbx_seq_one_letter_code
_entity_poly.pdbx_strand_id
1 'polypeptide(L)'
;MTDPYVVDLGEVDETRVATVGGKGAHLGGLTRIDGIRVPDGFCVTTEAFRRALAEVPSIDERLDELARLNPEDREAIRTLSGRIRAGIEGIAVPDDIAAAITGSLVRFGENAPYAVRSSATAEDLPTASFAGQQDTYLNVLGPAAVLQHIRRCWASTFTERAVVYRQRNGIDHRTVHMAVVVQRMVFPQASGILFTADPVTGNRKTATVDAGFGLGEALVSGLVNPDVFTVRDGAVVTRTIAAKERAVHALPDGGTREVTVDPRQRERPALTDEQAVRLVGLGRRVEAHFGRPQDIEWCLVDDGFRIVQSRPITTLFPLPVIEDRDEGKAGEDAEGHDGRTTGGNRVYVSVGHQQMMTDPMKPLGYSMWQLTAMVPMHEAGGRLFVDVTPRLASPTSRDTLLDVMGKGDPLVRDALETVLDRDGFVLPLPDTTPAAPPSTGAPAPIETDPAVVTRLIERSRASIAALERDIRTQKGPALFDFLLEAFEEHKRVLADPLSMRALMAGMDATWWLNERLLEWLGEKNVADTLTLSAPDNITSEMGLALLDVADVIRPLPQVLAFLRDAEQLEDATFLDELARTEGGGEARDAIEAYLDRYGMRCVGEIDITRPRWCERPTTLVPVILDHVRNFGPGAAQQRFEEGRRKARWKEQDVLSRLRALPDGHRKAEETQRMIDRVRTFIGYREYPKYGIVSRYLVYKRALLAEAERLVRDEVLPEKEDAFYLTFRELNEAVRSNRVDERLIQRRKEAFRSYHALTPPRVLTSDGEAVTGAYRRDDVPDGALTGLPVSAGTVEGRARVILDMAEADLEAGDILVTTFTDPSWSPLFVGIAGLVTEVGGLMTHGAVIAREYGLPAVVGVDRATRIIRDGQRIRVHGTDGYVELLP
;
A
#
# COMPACT_ATOMS: atom_id res chain seq x y z
N MET A 1 18.89 -21.57 39.72
CA MET A 1 17.54 -21.37 39.17
C MET A 1 17.45 -19.87 38.92
N THR A 2 17.27 -19.44 37.68
CA THR A 2 17.01 -18.03 37.34
C THR A 2 15.68 -17.64 37.92
N ASP A 3 15.64 -16.47 38.59
CA ASP A 3 14.42 -15.93 39.18
C ASP A 3 13.39 -15.71 38.03
N PRO A 4 12.17 -16.24 38.12
CA PRO A 4 11.17 -16.08 37.07
C PRO A 4 10.66 -14.63 36.92
N TYR A 5 10.90 -13.77 37.91
CA TYR A 5 10.34 -12.42 37.94
C TYR A 5 11.31 -11.33 37.47
N VAL A 6 12.61 -11.57 37.53
CA VAL A 6 13.65 -10.60 37.12
C VAL A 6 14.77 -11.28 36.34
N VAL A 7 15.21 -10.61 35.28
CA VAL A 7 16.34 -11.07 34.42
C VAL A 7 17.27 -9.89 34.15
N ASP A 8 18.57 -10.08 34.32
CA ASP A 8 19.56 -9.04 34.03
C ASP A 8 19.66 -8.79 32.51
N LEU A 9 19.81 -7.53 32.07
CA LEU A 9 19.86 -7.18 30.64
C LEU A 9 20.94 -7.93 29.88
N GLY A 10 22.10 -8.21 30.49
CA GLY A 10 23.18 -8.98 29.88
C GLY A 10 22.86 -10.48 29.65
N GLU A 11 21.81 -11.01 30.28
CA GLU A 11 21.34 -12.40 30.14
C GLU A 11 20.18 -12.53 29.13
N VAL A 12 19.63 -11.39 28.66
CA VAL A 12 18.52 -11.35 27.69
C VAL A 12 19.07 -11.53 26.27
N ASP A 13 18.35 -12.28 25.46
CA ASP A 13 18.56 -12.35 24.01
C ASP A 13 17.30 -11.90 23.27
N GLU A 14 17.43 -11.66 21.97
CA GLU A 14 16.38 -11.12 21.09
C GLU A 14 15.15 -12.03 20.98
N THR A 15 15.30 -13.33 21.27
CA THR A 15 14.19 -14.31 21.17
C THR A 15 13.25 -14.26 22.36
N ARG A 16 13.62 -13.57 23.46
CA ARG A 16 12.88 -13.53 24.72
C ARG A 16 11.81 -12.46 24.81
N VAL A 17 11.33 -11.93 23.67
CA VAL A 17 10.26 -10.90 23.62
C VAL A 17 9.05 -11.28 24.45
N ALA A 18 8.64 -12.55 24.45
CA ALA A 18 7.50 -13.02 25.27
C ALA A 18 7.72 -12.85 26.78
N THR A 19 9.00 -12.82 27.24
CA THR A 19 9.37 -12.73 28.67
C THR A 19 9.69 -11.31 29.10
N VAL A 20 10.38 -10.51 28.25
CA VAL A 20 10.93 -9.20 28.63
C VAL A 20 10.39 -8.04 27.78
N GLY A 21 9.47 -8.31 26.85
CA GLY A 21 8.94 -7.34 25.92
C GLY A 21 9.93 -6.90 24.83
N GLY A 22 9.48 -6.08 23.88
CA GLY A 22 10.30 -5.64 22.75
C GLY A 22 11.53 -4.83 23.18
N LYS A 23 11.36 -3.78 23.99
CA LYS A 23 12.50 -2.96 24.48
C LYS A 23 13.53 -3.76 25.25
N GLY A 24 13.07 -4.66 26.15
CA GLY A 24 13.97 -5.51 26.93
C GLY A 24 14.80 -6.43 26.05
N ALA A 25 14.17 -7.08 25.07
CA ALA A 25 14.82 -7.97 24.12
C ALA A 25 15.86 -7.24 23.25
N HIS A 26 15.50 -6.08 22.69
CA HIS A 26 16.43 -5.27 21.90
C HIS A 26 17.60 -4.74 22.75
N LEU A 27 17.37 -4.25 23.96
CA LEU A 27 18.44 -3.81 24.86
C LEU A 27 19.40 -4.97 25.20
N GLY A 28 18.86 -6.16 25.45
CA GLY A 28 19.67 -7.38 25.63
C GLY A 28 20.53 -7.72 24.41
N GLY A 29 19.97 -7.68 23.20
CA GLY A 29 20.71 -7.84 21.96
C GLY A 29 21.84 -6.83 21.81
N LEU A 30 21.57 -5.54 22.11
CA LEU A 30 22.60 -4.48 22.05
C LEU A 30 23.79 -4.74 22.99
N THR A 31 23.62 -5.36 24.15
CA THR A 31 24.73 -5.66 25.10
C THR A 31 25.72 -6.65 24.52
N ARG A 32 25.34 -7.40 23.49
CA ARG A 32 26.16 -8.44 22.82
C ARG A 32 26.97 -7.92 21.63
N ILE A 33 26.72 -6.66 21.24
CA ILE A 33 27.44 -6.05 20.11
C ILE A 33 28.74 -5.44 20.62
N ASP A 34 29.87 -5.93 20.11
CA ASP A 34 31.17 -5.41 20.49
C ASP A 34 31.29 -3.89 20.27
N GLY A 35 31.76 -3.20 21.32
CA GLY A 35 31.95 -1.74 21.31
C GLY A 35 30.66 -0.90 21.41
N ILE A 36 29.47 -1.50 21.53
CA ILE A 36 28.25 -0.81 21.92
C ILE A 36 28.17 -0.80 23.44
N ARG A 37 27.88 0.38 24.02
CA ARG A 37 27.74 0.56 25.45
C ARG A 37 26.28 0.81 25.79
N VAL A 38 25.67 -0.12 26.52
CA VAL A 38 24.32 -0.03 27.06
C VAL A 38 24.41 0.20 28.57
N PRO A 39 23.66 1.12 29.18
CA PRO A 39 23.62 1.26 30.63
C PRO A 39 23.12 -0.02 31.31
N ASP A 40 23.74 -0.40 32.43
CA ASP A 40 23.39 -1.60 33.18
C ASP A 40 21.95 -1.55 33.71
N GLY A 41 21.35 -2.73 33.89
CA GLY A 41 19.98 -2.83 34.38
C GLY A 41 19.43 -4.25 34.31
N PHE A 42 18.14 -4.35 34.55
CA PHE A 42 17.39 -5.60 34.55
C PHE A 42 15.98 -5.41 34.01
N CYS A 43 15.33 -6.50 33.64
CA CYS A 43 13.93 -6.54 33.22
C CYS A 43 13.08 -7.22 34.30
N VAL A 44 11.98 -6.60 34.69
CA VAL A 44 10.89 -7.27 35.40
C VAL A 44 10.03 -7.97 34.35
N THR A 45 9.85 -9.27 34.48
CA THR A 45 9.30 -10.11 33.43
C THR A 45 7.79 -10.00 33.27
N THR A 46 7.26 -10.49 32.15
CA THR A 46 5.81 -10.62 31.92
C THR A 46 5.15 -11.59 32.92
N GLU A 47 5.91 -12.53 33.50
CA GLU A 47 5.41 -13.42 34.56
C GLU A 47 5.09 -12.63 35.84
N ALA A 48 5.96 -11.68 36.22
CA ALA A 48 5.71 -10.78 37.33
C ALA A 48 4.45 -9.94 37.09
N PHE A 49 4.23 -9.46 35.88
CA PHE A 49 3.00 -8.74 35.53
C PHE A 49 1.75 -9.63 35.65
N ARG A 50 1.77 -10.85 35.10
CA ARG A 50 0.65 -11.78 35.20
C ARG A 50 0.31 -12.11 36.66
N ARG A 51 1.35 -12.38 37.46
CA ARG A 51 1.20 -12.68 38.86
C ARG A 51 0.60 -11.51 39.68
N ALA A 52 1.06 -10.27 39.36
CA ALA A 52 0.53 -9.05 40.00
C ALA A 52 -0.90 -8.74 39.52
N LEU A 53 -1.19 -8.91 38.23
CA LEU A 53 -2.51 -8.66 37.65
C LEU A 53 -3.59 -9.58 38.26
N ALA A 54 -3.24 -10.81 38.59
CA ALA A 54 -4.15 -11.77 39.27
C ALA A 54 -4.59 -11.32 40.66
N GLU A 55 -3.87 -10.38 41.32
CA GLU A 55 -4.27 -9.81 42.62
C GLU A 55 -5.29 -8.65 42.46
N VAL A 56 -5.56 -8.19 41.22
CA VAL A 56 -6.51 -7.09 40.99
C VAL A 56 -7.94 -7.63 41.06
N PRO A 57 -8.79 -7.14 41.97
CA PRO A 57 -10.16 -7.64 42.14
C PRO A 57 -10.98 -7.45 40.83
N SER A 58 -11.72 -8.49 40.45
CA SER A 58 -12.63 -8.50 39.28
C SER A 58 -11.94 -8.11 37.96
N ILE A 59 -10.65 -8.40 37.80
CA ILE A 59 -9.91 -8.01 36.56
C ILE A 59 -10.50 -8.71 35.34
N ASP A 60 -10.81 -10.00 35.42
CA ASP A 60 -11.34 -10.76 34.29
C ASP A 60 -12.71 -10.23 33.84
N GLU A 61 -13.60 -9.91 34.80
CA GLU A 61 -14.91 -9.32 34.50
C GLU A 61 -14.77 -7.96 33.77
N ARG A 62 -13.83 -7.13 34.23
CA ARG A 62 -13.54 -5.82 33.58
C ARG A 62 -12.92 -5.96 32.21
N LEU A 63 -12.06 -6.96 31.98
CA LEU A 63 -11.50 -7.23 30.67
C LEU A 63 -12.57 -7.75 29.70
N ASP A 64 -13.51 -8.57 30.16
CA ASP A 64 -14.66 -8.99 29.39
C ASP A 64 -15.59 -7.84 29.03
N GLU A 65 -15.84 -6.92 29.98
CA GLU A 65 -16.61 -5.72 29.73
C GLU A 65 -15.91 -4.83 28.70
N LEU A 66 -14.60 -4.64 28.83
CA LEU A 66 -13.78 -3.83 27.92
C LEU A 66 -13.80 -4.38 26.49
N ALA A 67 -13.73 -5.70 26.33
CA ALA A 67 -13.73 -6.37 25.03
C ALA A 67 -15.07 -6.23 24.26
N ARG A 68 -16.18 -5.96 24.99
CA ARG A 68 -17.52 -5.77 24.40
C ARG A 68 -17.83 -4.34 24.01
N LEU A 69 -17.02 -3.36 24.46
CA LEU A 69 -17.25 -1.94 24.13
C LEU A 69 -16.98 -1.68 22.65
N ASN A 70 -17.79 -0.80 22.07
CA ASN A 70 -17.54 -0.30 20.72
C ASN A 70 -16.28 0.60 20.76
N PRO A 71 -15.28 0.43 19.87
CA PRO A 71 -14.09 1.27 19.76
C PRO A 71 -14.37 2.77 19.61
N GLU A 72 -15.54 3.15 19.14
CA GLU A 72 -15.97 4.55 18.99
C GLU A 72 -16.55 5.15 20.27
N ASP A 73 -16.94 4.33 21.27
CA ASP A 73 -17.41 4.81 22.58
C ASP A 73 -16.22 5.17 23.49
N ARG A 74 -15.59 6.30 23.18
CA ARG A 74 -14.41 6.80 23.87
C ARG A 74 -14.63 7.08 25.34
N GLU A 75 -15.83 7.47 25.74
CA GLU A 75 -16.16 7.81 27.14
C GLU A 75 -16.25 6.55 28.00
N ALA A 76 -16.96 5.53 27.52
CA ALA A 76 -17.04 4.24 28.21
C ALA A 76 -15.65 3.59 28.33
N ILE A 77 -14.86 3.57 27.24
CA ILE A 77 -13.49 3.05 27.24
C ILE A 77 -12.62 3.80 28.24
N ARG A 78 -12.65 5.14 28.27
CA ARG A 78 -11.87 5.97 29.21
C ARG A 78 -12.25 5.65 30.66
N THR A 79 -13.53 5.51 30.94
CA THR A 79 -14.03 5.23 32.29
C THR A 79 -13.59 3.86 32.77
N LEU A 80 -13.79 2.83 31.97
CA LEU A 80 -13.47 1.44 32.37
C LEU A 80 -11.95 1.21 32.42
N SER A 81 -11.20 1.69 31.44
CA SER A 81 -9.73 1.62 31.41
C SER A 81 -9.13 2.39 32.62
N GLY A 82 -9.73 3.52 33.02
CA GLY A 82 -9.35 4.25 34.20
C GLY A 82 -9.53 3.44 35.50
N ARG A 83 -10.65 2.70 35.63
CA ARG A 83 -10.89 1.78 36.75
C ARG A 83 -9.89 0.62 36.77
N ILE A 84 -9.54 0.05 35.63
CA ILE A 84 -8.53 -1.02 35.53
C ILE A 84 -7.18 -0.49 35.96
N ARG A 85 -6.74 0.66 35.44
CA ARG A 85 -5.47 1.29 35.84
C ARG A 85 -5.38 1.59 37.30
N ALA A 86 -6.41 2.21 37.89
CA ALA A 86 -6.45 2.49 39.31
C ALA A 86 -6.38 1.20 40.17
N GLY A 87 -7.00 0.11 39.70
CA GLY A 87 -6.88 -1.20 40.31
C GLY A 87 -5.45 -1.70 40.35
N ILE A 88 -4.74 -1.65 39.22
CA ILE A 88 -3.33 -2.11 39.07
C ILE A 88 -2.40 -1.22 39.91
N GLU A 89 -2.56 0.09 39.88
CA GLU A 89 -1.74 1.01 40.69
C GLU A 89 -1.99 0.86 42.21
N GLY A 90 -3.19 0.43 42.59
CA GLY A 90 -3.60 0.29 43.98
C GLY A 90 -3.16 -1.01 44.67
N ILE A 91 -2.75 -2.05 43.90
CA ILE A 91 -2.31 -3.31 44.55
C ILE A 91 -0.92 -3.13 45.20
N ALA A 92 -0.66 -3.89 46.26
CA ALA A 92 0.71 -4.10 46.72
C ALA A 92 1.43 -5.01 45.74
N VAL A 93 2.69 -4.70 45.41
CA VAL A 93 3.51 -5.67 44.64
C VAL A 93 3.71 -6.91 45.52
N PRO A 94 3.39 -8.14 45.01
CA PRO A 94 3.60 -9.37 45.77
C PRO A 94 5.02 -9.44 46.39
N ASP A 95 5.12 -9.96 47.62
CA ASP A 95 6.39 -9.95 48.38
C ASP A 95 7.55 -10.65 47.68
N ASP A 96 7.26 -11.73 46.98
CA ASP A 96 8.23 -12.49 46.20
C ASP A 96 8.79 -11.65 45.01
N ILE A 97 7.94 -10.93 44.30
CA ILE A 97 8.32 -10.02 43.21
C ILE A 97 9.09 -8.81 43.79
N ALA A 98 8.59 -8.22 44.87
CA ALA A 98 9.25 -7.08 45.52
C ALA A 98 10.66 -7.44 46.00
N ALA A 99 10.84 -8.64 46.59
CA ALA A 99 12.14 -9.16 47.00
C ALA A 99 13.10 -9.37 45.83
N ALA A 100 12.63 -9.93 44.73
CA ALA A 100 13.44 -10.13 43.49
C ALA A 100 13.93 -8.78 42.93
N ILE A 101 13.02 -7.79 42.80
CA ILE A 101 13.35 -6.45 42.31
C ILE A 101 14.34 -5.75 43.27
N THR A 102 14.09 -5.76 44.59
CA THR A 102 14.97 -5.13 45.58
C THR A 102 16.35 -5.79 45.61
N GLY A 103 16.42 -7.13 45.48
CA GLY A 103 17.66 -7.85 45.37
C GLY A 103 18.50 -7.45 44.13
N SER A 104 17.83 -7.17 43.01
CA SER A 104 18.50 -6.63 41.81
C SER A 104 18.96 -5.18 42.03
N LEU A 105 18.15 -4.32 42.65
CA LEU A 105 18.55 -2.95 42.98
C LEU A 105 19.80 -2.91 43.86
N VAL A 106 19.92 -3.82 44.83
CA VAL A 106 21.12 -3.92 45.68
C VAL A 106 22.35 -4.24 44.80
N ARG A 107 22.23 -5.15 43.82
CA ARG A 107 23.34 -5.51 42.91
C ARG A 107 23.76 -4.36 41.99
N PHE A 108 22.82 -3.58 41.48
CA PHE A 108 23.07 -2.46 40.54
C PHE A 108 23.27 -1.10 41.26
N GLY A 109 23.05 -1.03 42.57
CA GLY A 109 23.18 0.17 43.39
C GLY A 109 21.84 0.69 43.91
N GLU A 110 21.51 0.37 45.17
CA GLU A 110 20.21 0.65 45.79
C GLU A 110 19.78 2.12 45.74
N ASN A 111 20.73 3.04 45.86
CA ASN A 111 20.50 4.49 45.82
C ASN A 111 20.89 5.11 44.47
N ALA A 112 21.19 4.30 43.44
CA ALA A 112 21.44 4.85 42.12
C ALA A 112 20.13 5.34 41.46
N PRO A 113 20.20 6.39 40.64
CA PRO A 113 19.05 6.80 39.83
C PRO A 113 18.78 5.81 38.69
N TYR A 114 17.50 5.55 38.44
CA TYR A 114 17.05 4.62 37.42
C TYR A 114 16.07 5.28 36.44
N ALA A 115 16.09 4.78 35.20
CA ALA A 115 15.02 4.92 34.23
C ALA A 115 14.12 3.68 34.32
N VAL A 116 12.81 3.85 34.55
CA VAL A 116 11.80 2.78 34.62
C VAL A 116 10.93 2.90 33.38
N ARG A 117 11.01 1.90 32.50
CA ARG A 117 10.44 1.96 31.14
C ARG A 117 9.55 0.75 30.88
N SER A 118 8.35 0.99 30.38
CA SER A 118 7.46 -0.08 29.91
C SER A 118 8.07 -0.82 28.71
N SER A 119 7.84 -2.14 28.66
CA SER A 119 8.30 -3.04 27.59
C SER A 119 7.21 -4.07 27.31
N ALA A 120 6.31 -3.78 26.38
CA ALA A 120 5.20 -4.67 26.05
C ALA A 120 5.61 -5.77 25.09
N THR A 121 4.91 -6.91 25.15
CA THR A 121 5.10 -8.02 24.19
C THR A 121 4.59 -7.69 22.78
N ALA A 122 3.73 -6.67 22.66
CA ALA A 122 3.14 -6.26 21.39
C ALA A 122 3.67 -4.90 20.88
N GLU A 123 4.78 -4.39 21.43
CA GLU A 123 5.27 -3.02 21.16
C GLU A 123 5.78 -2.85 19.73
N ASP A 124 6.44 -3.87 19.17
CA ASP A 124 7.08 -3.86 17.85
C ASP A 124 6.43 -4.91 16.93
N LEU A 125 5.10 -4.96 16.88
CA LEU A 125 4.43 -5.81 15.90
C LEU A 125 4.63 -5.23 14.50
N PRO A 126 4.84 -6.07 13.47
CA PRO A 126 5.05 -5.62 12.09
C PRO A 126 3.94 -4.73 11.53
N THR A 127 2.73 -4.84 12.09
CA THR A 127 1.53 -4.11 11.65
C THR A 127 1.25 -2.86 12.47
N ALA A 128 2.00 -2.64 13.55
CA ALA A 128 1.56 -1.69 14.55
C ALA A 128 2.70 -1.24 15.47
N SER A 129 3.06 0.02 15.41
CA SER A 129 3.99 0.63 16.35
C SER A 129 3.22 1.23 17.52
N PHE A 130 3.42 0.70 18.73
CA PHE A 130 2.94 1.30 19.99
C PHE A 130 3.83 2.46 20.46
N ALA A 131 4.64 3.03 19.58
CA ALA A 131 5.54 4.12 19.92
C ALA A 131 4.80 5.28 20.62
N GLY A 132 5.31 5.70 21.78
CA GLY A 132 4.75 6.82 22.56
C GLY A 132 3.41 6.54 23.26
N GLN A 133 2.94 5.28 23.28
CA GLN A 133 1.68 4.93 23.96
C GLN A 133 1.85 4.48 25.42
N GLN A 134 3.09 4.28 25.87
CA GLN A 134 3.42 3.70 27.17
C GLN A 134 4.41 4.57 27.94
N ASP A 135 4.39 4.47 29.25
CA ASP A 135 5.06 5.40 30.14
C ASP A 135 6.56 5.09 30.31
N THR A 136 7.36 6.15 30.42
CA THR A 136 8.76 6.12 30.84
C THR A 136 8.95 7.10 31.98
N TYR A 137 9.61 6.68 33.07
CA TYR A 137 9.93 7.49 34.22
C TYR A 137 11.43 7.58 34.39
N LEU A 138 11.95 8.80 34.35
CA LEU A 138 13.38 9.08 34.43
C LEU A 138 13.79 9.57 35.83
N ASN A 139 15.02 9.24 36.22
CA ASN A 139 15.62 9.68 37.46
C ASN A 139 14.82 9.26 38.71
N VAL A 140 14.42 7.98 38.76
CA VAL A 140 13.69 7.38 39.89
C VAL A 140 14.70 6.95 40.94
N LEU A 141 14.51 7.39 42.20
CA LEU A 141 15.42 7.17 43.33
C LEU A 141 14.80 6.24 44.35
N GLY A 142 15.55 5.20 44.75
CA GLY A 142 15.23 4.28 45.84
C GLY A 142 14.18 3.21 45.52
N PRO A 143 14.19 2.08 46.26
CA PRO A 143 13.39 0.89 45.97
C PRO A 143 11.87 1.14 45.95
N ALA A 144 11.37 1.92 46.89
CA ALA A 144 9.92 2.22 47.00
C ALA A 144 9.39 2.97 45.78
N ALA A 145 10.15 3.97 45.28
CA ALA A 145 9.78 4.71 44.08
C ALA A 145 9.88 3.82 42.80
N VAL A 146 10.90 2.95 42.70
CA VAL A 146 11.02 2.00 41.61
C VAL A 146 9.81 1.06 41.55
N LEU A 147 9.43 0.46 42.67
CA LEU A 147 8.23 -0.40 42.76
C LEU A 147 6.93 0.36 42.39
N GLN A 148 6.82 1.62 42.80
CA GLN A 148 5.68 2.46 42.41
C GLN A 148 5.63 2.68 40.89
N HIS A 149 6.74 3.00 40.27
CA HIS A 149 6.78 3.26 38.82
C HIS A 149 6.63 1.98 38.00
N ILE A 150 7.06 0.81 38.49
CA ILE A 150 6.75 -0.48 37.87
C ILE A 150 5.24 -0.71 37.79
N ARG A 151 4.49 -0.46 38.89
CA ARG A 151 3.02 -0.56 38.86
C ARG A 151 2.39 0.41 37.87
N ARG A 152 2.89 1.63 37.76
CA ARG A 152 2.45 2.58 36.73
C ARG A 152 2.74 2.12 35.33
N CYS A 153 3.92 1.54 35.04
CA CYS A 153 4.22 0.92 33.78
C CYS A 153 3.25 -0.24 33.48
N TRP A 154 2.92 -1.09 34.43
CA TRP A 154 1.92 -2.14 34.27
C TRP A 154 0.53 -1.57 33.93
N ALA A 155 0.12 -0.51 34.67
CA ALA A 155 -1.15 0.17 34.43
C ALA A 155 -1.21 0.83 33.03
N SER A 156 -0.09 1.27 32.48
CA SER A 156 -0.04 1.90 31.14
C SER A 156 -0.50 0.99 30.01
N THR A 157 -0.51 -0.33 30.21
CA THR A 157 -1.10 -1.31 29.28
C THR A 157 -2.57 -1.00 28.98
N PHE A 158 -3.27 -0.37 29.92
CA PHE A 158 -4.69 -0.03 29.81
C PHE A 158 -4.94 1.48 29.69
N THR A 159 -4.07 2.23 29.02
CA THR A 159 -4.39 3.60 28.60
C THR A 159 -5.48 3.56 27.52
N GLU A 160 -6.32 4.60 27.47
CA GLU A 160 -7.39 4.71 26.44
C GLU A 160 -6.85 4.43 25.03
N ARG A 161 -5.71 5.05 24.70
CA ARG A 161 -5.06 4.87 23.39
C ARG A 161 -4.66 3.43 23.12
N ALA A 162 -4.05 2.75 24.09
CA ALA A 162 -3.63 1.36 23.96
C ALA A 162 -4.83 0.39 23.83
N VAL A 163 -5.92 0.67 24.55
CA VAL A 163 -7.16 -0.12 24.48
C VAL A 163 -7.82 0.01 23.13
N VAL A 164 -8.10 1.23 22.67
CA VAL A 164 -8.73 1.50 21.37
C VAL A 164 -7.89 0.93 20.23
N TYR A 165 -6.59 1.09 20.32
CA TYR A 165 -5.68 0.52 19.33
C TYR A 165 -5.83 -1.00 19.22
N ARG A 166 -5.83 -1.73 20.35
CA ARG A 166 -6.02 -3.19 20.35
C ARG A 166 -7.38 -3.61 19.80
N GLN A 167 -8.44 -2.91 20.18
CA GLN A 167 -9.80 -3.18 19.69
C GLN A 167 -9.88 -3.01 18.16
N ARG A 168 -9.35 -1.91 17.62
CA ARG A 168 -9.34 -1.65 16.18
C ARG A 168 -8.52 -2.66 15.38
N ASN A 169 -7.51 -3.27 16.01
CA ASN A 169 -6.66 -4.29 15.39
C ASN A 169 -7.07 -5.73 15.76
N GLY A 170 -8.19 -5.95 16.42
CA GLY A 170 -8.66 -7.28 16.81
C GLY A 170 -7.74 -8.02 17.78
N ILE A 171 -6.94 -7.30 18.59
CA ILE A 171 -5.99 -7.88 19.55
C ILE A 171 -6.69 -8.05 20.90
N ASP A 172 -6.76 -9.28 21.40
CA ASP A 172 -7.31 -9.56 22.73
C ASP A 172 -6.48 -8.90 23.82
N HIS A 173 -7.16 -8.17 24.72
CA HIS A 173 -6.52 -7.47 25.85
C HIS A 173 -5.74 -8.41 26.78
N ARG A 174 -6.10 -9.68 26.86
CA ARG A 174 -5.45 -10.71 27.68
C ARG A 174 -4.14 -11.23 27.12
N THR A 175 -3.92 -11.07 25.81
CA THR A 175 -2.70 -11.58 25.15
C THR A 175 -1.52 -10.62 25.23
N VAL A 176 -1.75 -9.36 25.59
CA VAL A 176 -0.70 -8.35 25.70
C VAL A 176 -0.21 -8.27 27.13
N HIS A 177 1.07 -8.61 27.34
CA HIS A 177 1.72 -8.58 28.64
C HIS A 177 2.76 -7.47 28.71
N MET A 178 2.97 -6.94 29.91
CA MET A 178 3.89 -5.84 30.16
C MET A 178 5.08 -6.30 31.01
N ALA A 179 6.28 -6.31 30.41
CA ALA A 179 7.53 -6.30 31.15
C ALA A 179 7.95 -4.86 31.45
N VAL A 180 8.91 -4.68 32.39
CA VAL A 180 9.43 -3.35 32.73
C VAL A 180 10.94 -3.39 32.73
N VAL A 181 11.56 -2.48 31.97
CA VAL A 181 13.02 -2.29 31.97
C VAL A 181 13.36 -1.30 33.08
N VAL A 182 14.24 -1.70 34.01
CA VAL A 182 14.83 -0.85 35.05
C VAL A 182 16.32 -0.69 34.74
N GLN A 183 16.70 0.49 34.25
CA GLN A 183 18.03 0.77 33.70
C GLN A 183 18.71 1.90 34.46
N ARG A 184 19.99 1.81 34.73
CA ARG A 184 20.73 2.90 35.38
C ARG A 184 20.65 4.17 34.55
N MET A 185 20.35 5.26 35.22
CA MET A 185 20.20 6.57 34.58
C MET A 185 21.52 7.07 34.02
N VAL A 186 21.48 7.70 32.86
CA VAL A 186 22.59 8.40 32.22
C VAL A 186 22.33 9.88 32.29
N PHE A 187 23.35 10.67 32.63
CA PHE A 187 23.30 12.13 32.68
C PHE A 187 24.12 12.70 31.50
N PRO A 188 23.51 12.86 30.33
CA PRO A 188 24.22 13.23 29.13
C PRO A 188 24.46 14.73 29.00
N GLN A 189 25.56 15.09 28.33
CA GLN A 189 25.84 16.44 27.83
C GLN A 189 24.95 16.75 26.62
N ALA A 190 24.79 15.77 25.75
CA ALA A 190 23.90 15.78 24.59
C ALA A 190 23.24 14.41 24.43
N SER A 191 22.05 14.39 23.86
CA SER A 191 21.31 13.19 23.56
C SER A 191 20.46 13.39 22.30
N GLY A 192 19.92 12.31 21.78
CA GLY A 192 19.07 12.40 20.60
C GLY A 192 18.69 11.07 19.99
N ILE A 193 18.33 11.13 18.71
CA ILE A 193 17.90 10.01 17.90
C ILE A 193 18.85 9.86 16.71
N LEU A 194 19.19 8.64 16.37
CA LEU A 194 19.89 8.28 15.15
C LEU A 194 19.01 7.37 14.32
N PHE A 195 18.68 7.78 13.12
CA PHE A 195 18.08 6.92 12.10
C PHE A 195 19.20 6.40 11.18
N THR A 196 19.36 5.07 11.08
CA THR A 196 20.37 4.47 10.19
C THR A 196 19.96 4.46 8.72
N ALA A 197 18.70 4.77 8.41
CA ALA A 197 18.20 5.13 7.08
C ALA A 197 17.42 6.43 7.19
N ASP A 198 17.38 7.23 6.13
CA ASP A 198 16.59 8.45 6.12
C ASP A 198 15.09 8.12 6.28
N PRO A 199 14.43 8.57 7.36
CA PRO A 199 13.04 8.20 7.64
C PRO A 199 12.03 8.86 6.68
N VAL A 200 12.42 9.91 5.95
CA VAL A 200 11.57 10.65 5.02
C VAL A 200 11.65 10.08 3.61
N THR A 201 12.86 9.94 3.09
CA THR A 201 13.08 9.44 1.73
C THR A 201 13.21 7.93 1.65
N GLY A 202 13.53 7.26 2.76
CA GLY A 202 13.82 5.83 2.82
C GLY A 202 15.23 5.45 2.39
N ASN A 203 16.10 6.43 2.05
CA ASN A 203 17.46 6.17 1.58
C ASN A 203 18.31 5.48 2.66
N ARG A 204 18.77 4.27 2.38
CA ARG A 204 19.49 3.42 3.35
C ARG A 204 21.00 3.68 3.42
N LYS A 205 21.56 4.45 2.48
CA LYS A 205 22.96 4.90 2.54
C LYS A 205 23.11 6.17 3.34
N THR A 206 22.02 6.88 3.59
CA THR A 206 21.97 8.12 4.36
C THR A 206 21.50 7.83 5.78
N ALA A 207 22.23 8.31 6.76
CA ALA A 207 21.82 8.29 8.17
C ALA A 207 21.52 9.71 8.65
N THR A 208 20.52 9.86 9.53
CA THR A 208 20.13 11.16 10.09
C THR A 208 20.31 11.12 11.61
N VAL A 209 20.98 12.12 12.15
CA VAL A 209 21.21 12.29 13.60
C VAL A 209 20.53 13.55 14.07
N ASP A 210 19.56 13.39 14.95
CA ASP A 210 18.93 14.48 15.69
C ASP A 210 19.63 14.61 17.04
N ALA A 211 20.02 15.84 17.41
CA ALA A 211 20.81 16.09 18.62
C ALA A 211 20.30 17.32 19.42
N GLY A 212 20.27 17.18 20.74
CA GLY A 212 19.91 18.27 21.67
C GLY A 212 20.71 18.21 22.95
N PHE A 213 20.63 19.27 23.77
CA PHE A 213 21.27 19.31 25.08
C PHE A 213 20.44 18.59 26.16
N GLY A 214 21.14 17.95 27.11
CA GLY A 214 20.50 17.31 28.26
C GLY A 214 19.84 15.96 27.90
N LEU A 215 18.74 15.63 28.56
CA LEU A 215 18.00 14.37 28.43
C LEU A 215 17.18 14.32 27.14
N GLY A 216 17.15 13.18 26.47
CA GLY A 216 16.43 12.94 25.21
C GLY A 216 14.92 13.12 25.27
N GLU A 217 14.34 13.15 26.48
CA GLU A 217 12.92 13.42 26.72
C GLU A 217 12.42 14.70 26.01
N ALA A 218 13.26 15.75 25.97
CA ALA A 218 12.93 17.02 25.31
C ALA A 218 12.71 16.88 23.79
N LEU A 219 13.47 16.00 23.13
CA LEU A 219 13.37 15.74 21.68
C LEU A 219 12.20 14.83 21.37
N VAL A 220 12.07 13.71 22.10
CA VAL A 220 11.00 12.73 21.90
C VAL A 220 9.62 13.33 22.15
N SER A 221 9.48 14.27 23.09
CA SER A 221 8.22 14.98 23.37
C SER A 221 7.94 16.18 22.45
N GLY A 222 8.85 16.50 21.53
CA GLY A 222 8.71 17.64 20.61
C GLY A 222 8.81 19.01 21.29
N LEU A 223 9.40 19.12 22.48
CA LEU A 223 9.58 20.37 23.22
C LEU A 223 10.67 21.26 22.61
N VAL A 224 11.61 20.69 21.86
CA VAL A 224 12.75 21.40 21.28
C VAL A 224 12.97 20.96 19.84
N ASN A 225 13.45 21.89 19.01
CA ASN A 225 13.94 21.58 17.68
C ASN A 225 15.38 21.04 17.79
N PRO A 226 15.70 19.87 17.20
CA PRO A 226 17.04 19.31 17.22
C PRO A 226 18.00 20.01 16.25
N ASP A 227 19.29 19.88 16.52
CA ASP A 227 20.29 19.95 15.46
C ASP A 227 20.15 18.70 14.61
N VAL A 228 20.19 18.82 13.30
CA VAL A 228 20.06 17.70 12.35
C VAL A 228 21.34 17.56 11.55
N PHE A 229 21.96 16.37 11.61
CA PHE A 229 23.14 16.03 10.82
C PHE A 229 22.75 14.90 9.86
N THR A 230 23.00 15.10 8.57
CA THR A 230 22.85 14.06 7.56
C THR A 230 24.23 13.51 7.22
N VAL A 231 24.43 12.21 7.40
CA VAL A 231 25.70 11.53 7.18
C VAL A 231 25.56 10.51 6.06
N ARG A 232 26.47 10.59 5.08
CA ARG A 232 26.53 9.64 3.96
C ARG A 232 27.99 9.30 3.67
N ASP A 233 28.27 8.04 3.38
CA ASP A 233 29.62 7.54 3.03
C ASP A 233 30.73 7.98 4.03
N GLY A 234 30.37 8.03 5.33
CA GLY A 234 31.28 8.39 6.40
C GLY A 234 31.59 9.90 6.52
N ALA A 235 30.83 10.77 5.87
CA ALA A 235 30.98 12.23 5.97
C ALA A 235 29.64 12.91 6.26
N VAL A 236 29.67 14.04 6.97
CA VAL A 236 28.50 14.92 7.14
C VAL A 236 28.27 15.66 5.83
N VAL A 237 27.13 15.39 5.16
CA VAL A 237 26.78 16.04 3.88
C VAL A 237 25.94 17.28 4.09
N THR A 238 25.10 17.32 5.12
CA THR A 238 24.34 18.51 5.52
C THR A 238 24.23 18.59 7.03
N ARG A 239 24.13 19.83 7.54
CA ARG A 239 23.79 20.07 8.95
C ARG A 239 22.91 21.29 9.08
N THR A 240 21.91 21.17 9.95
CA THR A 240 21.04 22.28 10.37
C THR A 240 21.15 22.44 11.86
N ILE A 241 21.63 23.61 12.32
CA ILE A 241 21.76 23.90 13.76
C ILE A 241 20.53 24.69 14.18
N ALA A 242 19.77 24.14 15.12
CA ALA A 242 18.58 24.78 15.66
C ALA A 242 18.90 25.72 16.84
N ALA A 243 18.05 26.70 17.07
CA ALA A 243 18.07 27.48 18.28
C ALA A 243 17.43 26.69 19.43
N LYS A 244 18.25 26.01 20.24
CA LYS A 244 17.81 25.15 21.34
C LYS A 244 17.48 25.99 22.59
N GLU A 245 16.23 26.44 22.71
CA GLU A 245 15.81 27.31 23.83
C GLU A 245 15.65 26.60 25.17
N ARG A 246 15.34 25.32 25.14
CA ARG A 246 15.00 24.49 26.29
C ARG A 246 15.84 23.23 26.33
N ALA A 247 16.05 22.68 27.52
CA ALA A 247 16.63 21.36 27.76
C ALA A 247 15.95 20.72 28.96
N VAL A 248 15.96 19.41 29.07
CA VAL A 248 15.47 18.70 30.25
C VAL A 248 16.67 18.16 31.04
N HIS A 249 16.70 18.44 32.34
CA HIS A 249 17.75 17.98 33.24
C HIS A 249 17.15 17.18 34.40
N ALA A 250 17.92 16.20 34.87
CA ALA A 250 17.57 15.46 36.09
C ALA A 250 17.72 16.33 37.34
N LEU A 251 16.80 16.18 38.31
CA LEU A 251 16.86 16.84 39.59
C LEU A 251 17.64 15.99 40.64
N PRO A 252 18.31 16.59 41.58
CA PRO A 252 19.04 15.86 42.63
C PRO A 252 18.15 14.93 43.46
N ASP A 253 16.90 15.37 43.73
CA ASP A 253 15.92 14.65 44.56
C ASP A 253 14.98 13.72 43.76
N GLY A 254 15.31 13.42 42.48
CA GLY A 254 14.51 12.57 41.63
C GLY A 254 13.62 13.35 40.67
N GLY A 255 13.23 12.69 39.57
CA GLY A 255 12.47 13.30 38.47
C GLY A 255 13.29 14.21 37.57
N THR A 256 12.60 14.88 36.64
CA THR A 256 13.22 15.76 35.62
C THR A 256 12.60 17.15 35.66
N ARG A 257 13.32 18.14 35.12
CA ARG A 257 12.83 19.51 35.02
C ARG A 257 13.30 20.14 33.72
N GLU A 258 12.41 20.85 33.06
CA GLU A 258 12.70 21.73 31.97
C GLU A 258 13.50 22.98 32.41
N VAL A 259 14.56 23.29 31.71
CA VAL A 259 15.41 24.47 31.95
C VAL A 259 15.62 25.28 30.70
N THR A 260 15.74 26.58 30.81
CA THR A 260 16.09 27.46 29.68
C THR A 260 17.59 27.38 29.43
N VAL A 261 17.97 27.14 28.16
CA VAL A 261 19.36 27.08 27.74
C VAL A 261 19.94 28.49 27.70
N ASP A 262 21.19 28.65 28.17
CA ASP A 262 21.93 29.93 28.10
C ASP A 262 21.91 30.46 26.64
N PRO A 263 21.49 31.72 26.40
CA PRO A 263 21.44 32.28 25.06
C PRO A 263 22.74 32.12 24.23
N ARG A 264 23.90 32.09 24.91
CA ARG A 264 25.20 31.88 24.27
C ARG A 264 25.43 30.44 23.78
N GLN A 265 24.64 29.48 24.26
CA GLN A 265 24.75 28.07 23.92
C GLN A 265 23.68 27.60 22.92
N ARG A 266 22.59 28.35 22.77
CA ARG A 266 21.40 27.92 21.97
C ARG A 266 21.74 27.53 20.55
N GLU A 267 22.62 28.29 19.90
CA GLU A 267 23.03 28.09 18.50
C GLU A 267 24.34 27.30 18.37
N ARG A 268 24.90 26.80 19.48
CA ARG A 268 26.05 25.90 19.40
C ARG A 268 25.60 24.50 19.02
N PRO A 269 26.33 23.81 18.12
CA PRO A 269 26.01 22.41 17.80
C PRO A 269 26.14 21.53 19.06
N ALA A 270 25.16 20.61 19.20
CA ALA A 270 25.17 19.66 20.31
C ALA A 270 26.21 18.53 20.09
N LEU A 271 26.60 18.29 18.85
CA LEU A 271 27.65 17.36 18.44
C LEU A 271 28.64 18.04 17.49
N THR A 272 29.89 17.57 17.45
CA THR A 272 30.82 17.86 16.36
C THR A 272 30.54 16.91 15.17
N ASP A 273 31.04 17.29 13.97
CA ASP A 273 30.91 16.44 12.78
C ASP A 273 31.56 15.06 13.00
N GLU A 274 32.72 14.99 13.67
CA GLU A 274 33.42 13.74 14.00
C GLU A 274 32.60 12.88 14.97
N GLN A 275 31.91 13.50 15.94
CA GLN A 275 31.04 12.80 16.86
C GLN A 275 29.82 12.25 16.13
N ALA A 276 29.20 13.00 15.22
CA ALA A 276 28.08 12.53 14.41
C ALA A 276 28.48 11.36 13.51
N VAL A 277 29.62 11.41 12.83
CA VAL A 277 30.13 10.31 12.01
C VAL A 277 30.45 9.06 12.87
N ARG A 278 31.07 9.25 14.05
CA ARG A 278 31.37 8.16 14.97
C ARG A 278 30.06 7.48 15.47
N LEU A 279 29.04 8.27 15.79
CA LEU A 279 27.74 7.76 16.21
C LEU A 279 27.06 6.95 15.09
N VAL A 280 27.08 7.45 13.86
CA VAL A 280 26.56 6.71 12.69
C VAL A 280 27.31 5.40 12.51
N GLY A 281 28.63 5.36 12.70
CA GLY A 281 29.43 4.13 12.69
C GLY A 281 28.96 3.10 13.73
N LEU A 282 28.57 3.56 14.93
CA LEU A 282 27.93 2.70 15.95
C LEU A 282 26.57 2.19 15.47
N GLY A 283 25.72 3.09 14.94
CA GLY A 283 24.43 2.73 14.40
C GLY A 283 24.48 1.70 13.28
N ARG A 284 25.46 1.79 12.37
CA ARG A 284 25.66 0.81 11.31
C ARG A 284 26.03 -0.60 11.85
N ARG A 285 26.75 -0.68 12.97
CA ARG A 285 26.99 -1.96 13.64
C ARG A 285 25.73 -2.53 14.28
N VAL A 286 24.89 -1.67 14.88
CA VAL A 286 23.58 -2.07 15.42
C VAL A 286 22.68 -2.57 14.29
N GLU A 287 22.61 -1.84 13.17
CA GLU A 287 21.86 -2.23 11.98
C GLU A 287 22.31 -3.58 11.42
N ALA A 288 23.64 -3.79 11.30
CA ALA A 288 24.22 -5.05 10.82
C ALA A 288 23.86 -6.23 11.71
N HIS A 289 23.84 -6.04 13.04
CA HIS A 289 23.45 -7.07 14.00
C HIS A 289 21.97 -7.47 13.89
N PHE A 290 21.06 -6.47 13.80
CA PHE A 290 19.63 -6.73 13.67
C PHE A 290 19.15 -7.00 12.22
N GLY A 291 20.04 -6.85 11.22
CA GLY A 291 19.77 -7.12 9.81
C GLY A 291 18.80 -6.14 9.13
N ARG A 292 18.51 -4.99 9.74
CA ARG A 292 17.56 -3.99 9.23
C ARG A 292 17.80 -2.59 9.81
N PRO A 293 17.43 -1.51 9.11
CA PRO A 293 17.59 -0.14 9.57
C PRO A 293 16.94 0.10 10.93
N GLN A 294 17.62 0.93 11.74
CA GLN A 294 17.29 1.15 13.13
C GLN A 294 17.04 2.62 13.46
N ASP A 295 16.10 2.85 14.35
CA ASP A 295 15.84 4.07 15.11
C ASP A 295 16.47 3.89 16.50
N ILE A 296 17.50 4.70 16.84
CA ILE A 296 18.37 4.50 17.97
C ILE A 296 18.36 5.73 18.86
N GLU A 297 17.97 5.58 20.13
CA GLU A 297 18.14 6.62 21.14
C GLU A 297 19.54 6.52 21.76
N TRP A 298 20.23 7.67 21.81
CA TRP A 298 21.61 7.74 22.28
C TRP A 298 21.85 8.88 23.29
N CYS A 299 22.88 8.72 24.11
CA CYS A 299 23.37 9.71 25.07
C CYS A 299 24.88 9.87 24.93
N LEU A 300 25.39 11.11 24.94
CA LEU A 300 26.80 11.42 24.97
C LEU A 300 27.25 11.77 26.39
N VAL A 301 28.20 11.00 26.93
CA VAL A 301 28.79 11.21 28.26
C VAL A 301 30.30 11.05 28.16
N ASP A 302 31.05 12.04 28.65
CA ASP A 302 32.52 12.02 28.69
C ASP A 302 33.15 11.58 27.36
N ASP A 303 32.68 12.16 26.25
CA ASP A 303 33.07 11.86 24.85
C ASP A 303 32.81 10.41 24.42
N GLY A 304 31.95 9.67 25.13
CA GLY A 304 31.51 8.31 24.82
C GLY A 304 30.01 8.20 24.64
N PHE A 305 29.58 7.47 23.61
CA PHE A 305 28.15 7.20 23.39
C PHE A 305 27.65 6.05 24.26
N ARG A 306 26.40 6.19 24.74
CA ARG A 306 25.59 5.13 25.35
C ARG A 306 24.33 4.98 24.52
N ILE A 307 23.99 3.76 24.14
CA ILE A 307 22.75 3.43 23.44
C ILE A 307 21.71 3.05 24.49
N VAL A 308 20.61 3.76 24.54
CA VAL A 308 19.57 3.58 25.56
C VAL A 308 18.31 2.93 25.03
N GLN A 309 18.13 2.90 23.70
CA GLN A 309 17.08 2.14 23.01
C GLN A 309 17.47 1.95 21.56
N SER A 310 17.00 0.85 20.95
CA SER A 310 17.03 0.63 19.50
C SER A 310 15.75 -0.08 19.08
N ARG A 311 15.19 0.31 17.95
CA ARG A 311 14.04 -0.35 17.34
C ARG A 311 14.13 -0.29 15.82
N PRO A 312 13.50 -1.22 15.09
CA PRO A 312 13.49 -1.14 13.63
C PRO A 312 12.69 0.05 13.12
N ILE A 313 13.13 0.64 12.01
CA ILE A 313 12.35 1.62 11.27
C ILE A 313 11.30 0.85 10.47
N THR A 314 10.03 0.92 10.86
CA THR A 314 8.93 0.13 10.25
C THR A 314 8.26 0.82 9.07
N THR A 315 8.57 2.09 8.81
CA THR A 315 7.96 2.90 7.74
C THR A 315 8.66 2.79 6.39
N LEU A 316 9.83 2.13 6.35
CA LEU A 316 10.61 2.00 5.12
C LEU A 316 9.97 1.01 4.16
N PHE A 317 9.87 1.43 2.89
CA PHE A 317 9.42 0.52 1.85
C PHE A 317 10.48 -0.58 1.58
N PRO A 318 10.09 -1.87 1.48
CA PRO A 318 11.04 -2.95 1.22
C PRO A 318 11.77 -2.78 -0.11
N LEU A 319 12.99 -3.33 -0.20
CA LEU A 319 13.75 -3.37 -1.46
C LEU A 319 13.29 -4.54 -2.33
N PRO A 320 13.32 -4.39 -3.67
CA PRO A 320 13.08 -5.50 -4.58
C PRO A 320 14.07 -6.64 -4.38
N VAL A 321 13.53 -7.85 -4.24
CA VAL A 321 14.36 -9.06 -4.16
C VAL A 321 14.84 -9.43 -5.56
N ILE A 322 16.16 -9.51 -5.74
CA ILE A 322 16.79 -9.99 -6.97
C ILE A 322 17.10 -11.46 -6.74
N GLU A 323 16.32 -12.36 -7.33
CA GLU A 323 16.71 -13.77 -7.41
C GLU A 323 17.82 -13.87 -8.46
N ASP A 324 19.05 -14.17 -8.04
CA ASP A 324 20.14 -14.49 -8.95
C ASP A 324 19.77 -15.78 -9.71
N ARG A 325 19.48 -15.64 -11.00
CA ARG A 325 19.08 -16.74 -11.92
C ARG A 325 20.21 -17.73 -12.25
N ASP A 326 21.35 -17.71 -11.58
CA ASP A 326 22.53 -18.54 -11.90
C ASP A 326 23.07 -19.37 -10.73
N GLU A 327 22.21 -20.11 -9.98
CA GLU A 327 22.71 -21.24 -9.16
C GLU A 327 23.04 -22.50 -9.99
N GLY A 328 23.02 -22.45 -11.30
CA GLY A 328 23.25 -23.60 -12.20
C GLY A 328 24.65 -23.71 -12.79
N LYS A 329 25.57 -22.77 -12.53
CA LYS A 329 26.98 -22.82 -13.02
C LYS A 329 27.95 -22.33 -11.96
N ALA A 330 28.04 -23.03 -10.82
CA ALA A 330 29.22 -22.93 -9.96
C ALA A 330 30.31 -23.87 -10.52
N GLY A 331 31.12 -23.33 -11.42
CA GLY A 331 32.45 -23.86 -11.70
C GLY A 331 33.39 -23.47 -10.57
N GLU A 332 34.16 -24.47 -10.08
CA GLU A 332 35.24 -24.32 -9.17
C GLU A 332 36.19 -23.19 -9.55
N ASP A 333 36.15 -22.06 -8.79
CA ASP A 333 37.19 -21.05 -8.61
C ASP A 333 36.59 -19.75 -8.04
N ALA A 334 36.30 -19.75 -6.71
CA ALA A 334 36.15 -18.50 -5.95
C ALA A 334 36.24 -18.72 -4.45
N GLU A 335 37.48 -18.94 -3.99
CA GLU A 335 37.84 -18.62 -2.61
C GLU A 335 37.94 -17.10 -2.45
N GLY A 336 37.09 -16.54 -1.57
CA GLY A 336 37.26 -15.24 -0.98
C GLY A 336 36.63 -14.05 -1.71
N HIS A 337 35.33 -13.87 -1.55
CA HIS A 337 34.81 -12.51 -1.62
C HIS A 337 33.56 -12.36 -0.70
N ASP A 338 33.73 -11.43 0.24
CA ASP A 338 32.70 -10.81 1.07
C ASP A 338 31.44 -10.52 0.25
N GLY A 339 30.26 -10.93 0.73
CA GLY A 339 28.95 -10.89 0.01
C GLY A 339 28.47 -9.50 -0.38
N ARG A 340 29.24 -8.81 -1.20
CA ARG A 340 28.85 -7.58 -1.91
C ARG A 340 28.53 -7.92 -3.35
N THR A 341 27.23 -8.02 -3.68
CA THR A 341 26.75 -8.07 -5.05
C THR A 341 27.44 -6.99 -5.91
N THR A 342 28.09 -7.39 -6.97
CA THR A 342 28.67 -6.57 -8.04
C THR A 342 27.52 -5.93 -8.87
N GLY A 343 26.73 -5.04 -8.26
CA GLY A 343 25.64 -4.37 -8.96
C GLY A 343 25.73 -2.86 -8.73
N GLY A 344 25.88 -2.11 -9.82
CA GLY A 344 25.69 -0.66 -9.81
C GLY A 344 24.30 -0.28 -9.28
N ASN A 345 24.07 1.00 -9.01
CA ASN A 345 22.76 1.52 -8.58
C ASN A 345 21.67 1.10 -9.58
N ARG A 346 20.46 0.83 -9.06
CA ARG A 346 19.30 0.43 -9.85
C ARG A 346 18.12 1.36 -9.62
N VAL A 347 17.26 1.48 -10.63
CA VAL A 347 16.05 2.30 -10.63
C VAL A 347 14.87 1.42 -11.02
N TYR A 348 13.86 1.39 -10.16
CA TYR A 348 12.68 0.56 -10.31
C TYR A 348 11.44 1.41 -10.47
N VAL A 349 10.56 1.07 -11.41
CA VAL A 349 9.25 1.71 -11.60
C VAL A 349 8.15 0.78 -11.15
N SER A 350 7.20 1.30 -10.39
CA SER A 350 6.05 0.56 -9.87
C SER A 350 5.10 0.14 -10.98
N VAL A 351 4.84 -1.15 -11.08
CA VAL A 351 3.82 -1.71 -11.98
C VAL A 351 2.42 -1.38 -11.48
N GLY A 352 2.23 -1.37 -10.17
CA GLY A 352 0.93 -1.08 -9.54
C GLY A 352 0.37 0.29 -9.92
N HIS A 353 1.20 1.34 -9.98
CA HIS A 353 0.77 2.66 -10.43
C HIS A 353 0.34 2.69 -11.89
N GLN A 354 1.01 1.90 -12.75
CA GLN A 354 0.66 1.82 -14.17
C GLN A 354 -0.60 1.00 -14.43
N GLN A 355 -0.87 0.00 -13.58
CA GLN A 355 -2.00 -0.92 -13.72
C GLN A 355 -3.18 -0.61 -12.78
N MET A 356 -3.14 0.52 -12.07
CA MET A 356 -4.18 0.93 -11.12
C MET A 356 -4.43 -0.12 -10.05
N MET A 357 -3.35 -0.64 -9.45
CA MET A 357 -3.42 -1.66 -8.41
C MET A 357 -2.22 -1.49 -7.45
N THR A 358 -2.34 -0.54 -6.53
CA THR A 358 -1.29 -0.19 -5.58
C THR A 358 -1.36 -0.96 -4.26
N ASP A 359 -2.41 -1.73 -4.03
CA ASP A 359 -2.55 -2.61 -2.87
C ASP A 359 -1.50 -3.74 -2.90
N PRO A 360 -1.09 -4.26 -1.72
CA PRO A 360 -0.23 -5.41 -1.68
C PRO A 360 -0.97 -6.67 -2.14
N MET A 361 -0.25 -7.53 -2.87
CA MET A 361 -0.69 -8.85 -3.29
C MET A 361 -0.13 -9.93 -2.37
N LYS A 362 -0.88 -11.02 -2.21
CA LYS A 362 -0.37 -12.23 -1.55
C LYS A 362 0.61 -12.96 -2.47
N PRO A 363 1.50 -13.82 -1.94
CA PRO A 363 2.53 -14.52 -2.71
C PRO A 363 2.06 -15.23 -3.97
N LEU A 364 0.95 -15.93 -3.94
CA LEU A 364 0.40 -16.56 -5.14
C LEU A 364 0.02 -15.51 -6.19
N GLY A 365 -0.55 -14.38 -5.77
CA GLY A 365 -0.98 -13.30 -6.67
C GLY A 365 0.19 -12.70 -7.44
N TYR A 366 1.22 -12.21 -6.75
CA TYR A 366 2.35 -11.59 -7.44
C TYR A 366 3.18 -12.61 -8.23
N SER A 367 3.37 -13.84 -7.76
CA SER A 367 4.12 -14.86 -8.49
C SER A 367 3.42 -15.32 -9.77
N MET A 368 2.09 -15.41 -9.75
CA MET A 368 1.29 -15.68 -10.94
C MET A 368 1.41 -14.55 -11.96
N TRP A 369 1.38 -13.30 -11.52
CA TRP A 369 1.56 -12.17 -12.42
C TRP A 369 2.97 -12.14 -13.03
N GLN A 370 4.03 -12.39 -12.23
CA GLN A 370 5.40 -12.53 -12.73
C GLN A 370 5.52 -13.60 -13.83
N LEU A 371 4.84 -14.76 -13.66
CA LEU A 371 4.89 -15.87 -14.62
C LEU A 371 4.14 -15.57 -15.93
N THR A 372 3.11 -14.74 -15.89
CA THR A 372 2.27 -14.41 -17.05
C THR A 372 2.65 -13.09 -17.71
N ALA A 373 3.53 -12.30 -17.12
CA ALA A 373 3.98 -11.01 -17.64
C ALA A 373 4.97 -11.15 -18.79
N MET A 374 5.02 -10.11 -19.64
CA MET A 374 5.94 -10.02 -20.77
C MET A 374 7.32 -9.50 -20.38
N VAL A 375 7.45 -8.86 -19.23
CA VAL A 375 8.70 -8.27 -18.71
C VAL A 375 9.01 -8.82 -17.33
N PRO A 376 10.30 -9.00 -16.97
CA PRO A 376 10.66 -9.37 -15.61
C PRO A 376 10.21 -8.34 -14.61
N MET A 377 9.65 -8.80 -13.51
CA MET A 377 9.18 -7.98 -12.41
C MET A 377 9.78 -8.46 -11.10
N HIS A 378 10.10 -7.54 -10.19
CA HIS A 378 10.68 -7.81 -8.88
C HIS A 378 9.69 -7.48 -7.78
N GLU A 379 9.55 -8.36 -6.80
CA GLU A 379 8.64 -8.16 -5.68
C GLU A 379 9.30 -7.27 -4.61
N ALA A 380 8.52 -6.34 -4.06
CA ALA A 380 8.86 -5.58 -2.86
C ALA A 380 7.58 -5.16 -2.12
N GLY A 381 7.43 -5.58 -0.87
CA GLY A 381 6.29 -5.23 -0.04
C GLY A 381 4.93 -5.68 -0.61
N GLY A 382 4.90 -6.86 -1.21
CA GLY A 382 3.72 -7.41 -1.89
C GLY A 382 3.37 -6.73 -3.21
N ARG A 383 4.25 -5.88 -3.76
CA ARG A 383 4.03 -5.14 -5.02
C ARG A 383 5.14 -5.45 -6.01
N LEU A 384 4.86 -5.20 -7.28
CA LEU A 384 5.77 -5.50 -8.37
C LEU A 384 6.40 -4.24 -8.98
N PHE A 385 7.67 -4.34 -9.29
CA PHE A 385 8.50 -3.29 -9.87
C PHE A 385 9.28 -3.80 -11.07
N VAL A 386 9.50 -2.95 -12.06
CA VAL A 386 10.34 -3.21 -13.23
C VAL A 386 11.65 -2.45 -13.10
N ASP A 387 12.79 -3.13 -13.28
CA ASP A 387 14.10 -2.49 -13.37
C ASP A 387 14.24 -1.77 -14.71
N VAL A 388 14.25 -0.44 -14.67
CA VAL A 388 14.39 0.42 -15.85
C VAL A 388 15.81 0.94 -16.04
N THR A 389 16.75 0.55 -15.17
CA THR A 389 18.15 1.03 -15.21
C THR A 389 18.83 0.85 -16.56
N PRO A 390 18.74 -0.33 -17.23
CA PRO A 390 19.40 -0.51 -18.52
C PRO A 390 18.87 0.44 -19.60
N ARG A 391 17.57 0.74 -19.55
CA ARG A 391 16.94 1.67 -20.49
C ARG A 391 17.27 3.13 -20.19
N LEU A 392 17.42 3.51 -18.93
CA LEU A 392 17.86 4.85 -18.52
C LEU A 392 19.34 5.07 -18.82
N ALA A 393 20.16 4.03 -18.72
CA ALA A 393 21.61 4.10 -19.01
C ALA A 393 21.94 4.30 -20.47
N SER A 394 21.09 3.84 -21.40
CA SER A 394 21.27 4.01 -22.85
C SER A 394 20.60 5.31 -23.33
N PRO A 395 21.34 6.25 -23.96
CA PRO A 395 20.78 7.51 -24.46
C PRO A 395 19.58 7.31 -25.38
N THR A 396 19.67 6.39 -26.34
CA THR A 396 18.61 6.13 -27.34
C THR A 396 17.31 5.62 -26.72
N SER A 397 17.38 4.76 -25.70
CA SER A 397 16.17 4.21 -25.05
C SER A 397 15.66 5.10 -23.92
N ARG A 398 16.48 5.96 -23.35
CA ARG A 398 16.13 6.90 -22.27
C ARG A 398 15.00 7.82 -22.67
N ASP A 399 15.18 8.57 -23.77
CA ASP A 399 14.19 9.55 -24.23
C ASP A 399 12.86 8.87 -24.57
N THR A 400 12.91 7.70 -25.22
CA THR A 400 11.71 6.91 -25.50
C THR A 400 11.02 6.45 -24.20
N LEU A 401 11.80 6.00 -23.21
CA LEU A 401 11.25 5.59 -21.91
C LEU A 401 10.57 6.75 -21.20
N LEU A 402 11.24 7.90 -21.10
CA LEU A 402 10.71 9.11 -20.45
C LEU A 402 9.44 9.62 -21.14
N ASP A 403 9.40 9.57 -22.46
CA ASP A 403 8.23 9.95 -23.26
C ASP A 403 7.03 9.02 -23.02
N VAL A 404 7.27 7.71 -23.09
CA VAL A 404 6.21 6.71 -22.89
C VAL A 404 5.67 6.77 -21.46
N MET A 405 6.58 6.82 -20.46
CA MET A 405 6.18 6.91 -19.05
C MET A 405 5.48 8.24 -18.77
N GLY A 406 5.99 9.36 -19.28
CA GLY A 406 5.43 10.68 -19.08
C GLY A 406 4.04 10.89 -19.69
N LYS A 407 3.75 10.26 -20.82
CA LYS A 407 2.41 10.23 -21.42
C LYS A 407 1.42 9.45 -20.54
N GLY A 408 1.88 8.42 -19.85
CA GLY A 408 1.06 7.64 -18.91
C GLY A 408 0.90 8.33 -17.57
N ASP A 409 2.00 8.67 -16.92
CA ASP A 409 2.07 9.32 -15.59
C ASP A 409 3.24 10.32 -15.54
N PRO A 410 2.97 11.65 -15.64
CA PRO A 410 4.00 12.68 -15.58
C PRO A 410 4.81 12.70 -14.28
N LEU A 411 4.24 12.23 -13.16
CA LEU A 411 4.96 12.14 -11.89
C LEU A 411 6.05 11.08 -11.94
N VAL A 412 5.85 9.99 -12.67
CA VAL A 412 6.92 9.00 -12.93
C VAL A 412 8.03 9.61 -13.75
N ARG A 413 7.71 10.40 -14.77
CA ARG A 413 8.72 11.09 -15.59
C ARG A 413 9.57 12.05 -14.76
N ASP A 414 8.94 12.94 -13.99
CA ASP A 414 9.64 13.92 -13.13
C ASP A 414 10.50 13.21 -12.07
N ALA A 415 10.01 12.11 -11.48
CA ALA A 415 10.78 11.28 -10.57
C ALA A 415 12.01 10.64 -11.24
N LEU A 416 11.87 10.11 -12.46
CA LEU A 416 12.99 9.54 -13.21
C LEU A 416 14.01 10.61 -13.62
N GLU A 417 13.58 11.80 -14.05
CA GLU A 417 14.43 12.95 -14.33
C GLU A 417 15.21 13.36 -13.08
N THR A 418 14.54 13.42 -11.91
CA THR A 418 15.18 13.69 -10.61
C THR A 418 16.29 12.69 -10.28
N VAL A 419 16.11 11.40 -10.61
CA VAL A 419 17.16 10.38 -10.41
C VAL A 419 18.30 10.57 -11.40
N LEU A 420 18.02 10.95 -12.65
CA LEU A 420 19.02 11.17 -13.69
C LEU A 420 19.89 12.41 -13.42
N ASP A 421 19.35 13.42 -12.76
CA ASP A 421 20.09 14.64 -12.36
C ASP A 421 21.13 14.39 -11.25
N ARG A 422 21.17 13.18 -10.68
CA ARG A 422 22.15 12.79 -9.66
C ARG A 422 23.44 12.33 -10.31
N ASP A 423 24.53 13.02 -10.03
CA ASP A 423 25.85 12.67 -10.55
C ASP A 423 26.22 11.21 -10.28
N GLY A 424 26.42 10.44 -11.37
CA GLY A 424 26.91 9.08 -11.32
C GLY A 424 25.95 8.02 -10.75
N PHE A 425 24.68 8.36 -10.48
CA PHE A 425 23.71 7.35 -9.97
C PHE A 425 23.35 6.33 -11.07
N VAL A 426 23.03 6.79 -12.26
CA VAL A 426 22.85 5.95 -13.45
C VAL A 426 24.06 6.13 -14.35
N LEU A 427 24.91 5.12 -14.41
CA LEU A 427 26.11 5.17 -15.27
C LEU A 427 25.70 4.97 -16.74
N PRO A 428 26.17 5.86 -17.66
CA PRO A 428 25.90 5.71 -19.07
C PRO A 428 26.47 4.40 -19.61
N LEU A 429 25.67 3.61 -20.29
CA LEU A 429 26.14 2.46 -21.08
C LEU A 429 26.45 2.94 -22.50
N PRO A 430 27.50 2.40 -23.12
CA PRO A 430 27.71 2.61 -24.55
C PRO A 430 26.47 2.13 -25.30
N ASP A 431 26.04 2.88 -26.34
CA ASP A 431 24.97 2.48 -27.24
C ASP A 431 25.41 1.24 -28.04
N THR A 432 25.42 0.09 -27.37
CA THR A 432 25.72 -1.21 -27.96
C THR A 432 24.48 -1.90 -28.52
N THR A 433 23.31 -1.27 -28.40
CA THR A 433 22.12 -1.78 -29.07
C THR A 433 22.35 -1.66 -30.56
N PRO A 434 22.49 -2.78 -31.31
CA PRO A 434 22.43 -2.70 -32.76
C PRO A 434 21.15 -1.96 -33.06
N ALA A 435 21.21 -0.87 -33.82
CA ALA A 435 20.03 -0.23 -34.34
C ALA A 435 19.09 -1.35 -34.76
N ALA A 436 17.92 -1.48 -34.16
CA ALA A 436 16.98 -2.52 -34.54
C ALA A 436 16.95 -2.48 -36.05
N PRO A 437 17.19 -3.60 -36.76
CA PRO A 437 17.25 -3.58 -38.21
C PRO A 437 16.04 -2.78 -38.63
N PRO A 438 16.20 -1.77 -39.53
CA PRO A 438 15.11 -0.92 -39.91
C PRO A 438 13.96 -1.84 -40.19
N SER A 439 12.89 -1.77 -39.40
CA SER A 439 11.73 -2.65 -39.52
C SER A 439 11.37 -2.57 -41.02
N THR A 440 11.64 -3.63 -41.74
CA THR A 440 11.39 -3.69 -43.15
C THR A 440 9.90 -3.52 -43.35
N GLY A 441 9.48 -2.27 -43.60
CA GLY A 441 8.09 -1.85 -43.74
C GLY A 441 7.43 -1.58 -42.37
N ALA A 442 6.96 -0.35 -42.17
CA ALA A 442 5.93 -0.10 -41.15
C ALA A 442 4.84 -1.18 -41.32
N PRO A 443 4.40 -1.88 -40.25
CA PRO A 443 3.38 -2.91 -40.39
C PRO A 443 2.22 -2.33 -41.21
N ALA A 444 1.77 -3.06 -42.25
CA ALA A 444 0.70 -2.58 -43.12
C ALA A 444 -0.44 -2.00 -42.29
N PRO A 445 -0.93 -0.78 -42.57
CA PRO A 445 -1.96 -0.15 -41.77
C PRO A 445 -3.16 -1.08 -41.70
N ILE A 446 -3.70 -1.28 -40.47
CA ILE A 446 -4.90 -2.09 -40.29
C ILE A 446 -6.07 -1.39 -40.99
N GLU A 447 -6.85 -2.14 -41.74
CA GLU A 447 -8.08 -1.62 -42.35
C GLU A 447 -9.11 -1.27 -41.29
N THR A 448 -9.85 -0.16 -41.46
CA THR A 448 -10.94 0.23 -40.61
C THR A 448 -12.17 -0.65 -40.92
N ASP A 449 -12.14 -1.88 -40.40
CA ASP A 449 -13.18 -2.91 -40.60
C ASP A 449 -13.61 -3.48 -39.24
N PRO A 450 -14.89 -3.30 -38.85
CA PRO A 450 -15.43 -3.86 -37.60
C PRO A 450 -15.29 -5.39 -37.49
N ALA A 451 -15.25 -6.11 -38.65
CA ALA A 451 -15.06 -7.56 -38.64
C ALA A 451 -13.71 -7.99 -38.02
N VAL A 452 -12.72 -7.09 -37.99
CA VAL A 452 -11.43 -7.36 -37.31
C VAL A 452 -11.66 -7.52 -35.82
N VAL A 453 -12.42 -6.58 -35.21
CA VAL A 453 -12.75 -6.61 -33.77
C VAL A 453 -13.57 -7.85 -33.45
N THR A 454 -14.60 -8.15 -34.26
CA THR A 454 -15.44 -9.35 -34.04
C THR A 454 -14.59 -10.63 -34.03
N ARG A 455 -13.69 -10.81 -35.03
CA ARG A 455 -12.78 -11.98 -35.09
C ARG A 455 -11.86 -12.08 -33.89
N LEU A 456 -11.33 -10.96 -33.39
CA LEU A 456 -10.46 -10.93 -32.20
C LEU A 456 -11.23 -11.36 -30.94
N ILE A 457 -12.47 -10.87 -30.76
CA ILE A 457 -13.34 -11.24 -29.65
C ILE A 457 -13.69 -12.72 -29.69
N GLU A 458 -14.14 -13.23 -30.83
CA GLU A 458 -14.50 -14.63 -31.02
C GLU A 458 -13.32 -15.57 -30.75
N ARG A 459 -12.12 -15.23 -31.26
CA ARG A 459 -10.89 -15.98 -30.99
C ARG A 459 -10.55 -16.00 -29.51
N SER A 460 -10.66 -14.87 -28.82
CA SER A 460 -10.43 -14.78 -27.36
C SER A 460 -11.40 -15.69 -26.60
N ARG A 461 -12.70 -15.63 -26.90
CA ARG A 461 -13.72 -16.47 -26.28
C ARG A 461 -13.48 -17.98 -26.53
N ALA A 462 -13.15 -18.35 -27.78
CA ALA A 462 -12.84 -19.73 -28.11
C ALA A 462 -11.61 -20.26 -27.35
N SER A 463 -10.57 -19.42 -27.21
CA SER A 463 -9.35 -19.78 -26.47
C SER A 463 -9.60 -19.96 -24.98
N ILE A 464 -10.45 -19.12 -24.35
CA ILE A 464 -10.83 -19.27 -22.95
C ILE A 464 -11.66 -20.55 -22.76
N ALA A 465 -12.65 -20.80 -23.60
CA ALA A 465 -13.45 -22.01 -23.54
C ALA A 465 -12.62 -23.31 -23.73
N ALA A 466 -11.59 -23.27 -24.57
CA ALA A 466 -10.65 -24.38 -24.69
C ALA A 466 -9.85 -24.59 -23.39
N LEU A 467 -9.30 -23.52 -22.82
CA LEU A 467 -8.59 -23.58 -21.55
C LEU A 467 -9.47 -24.15 -20.43
N GLU A 468 -10.72 -23.70 -20.29
CA GLU A 468 -11.67 -24.22 -19.29
C GLU A 468 -11.96 -25.72 -19.46
N ARG A 469 -12.07 -26.18 -20.66
CA ARG A 469 -12.30 -27.60 -20.95
C ARG A 469 -11.08 -28.46 -20.62
N ASP A 470 -9.90 -28.01 -21.05
CA ASP A 470 -8.69 -28.81 -21.00
C ASP A 470 -8.11 -28.88 -19.57
N ILE A 471 -8.21 -27.79 -18.77
CA ILE A 471 -7.73 -27.73 -17.39
C ILE A 471 -8.54 -28.64 -16.46
N ARG A 472 -9.84 -28.89 -16.74
CA ARG A 472 -10.71 -29.74 -15.89
C ARG A 472 -10.20 -31.17 -15.75
N THR A 473 -9.41 -31.64 -16.70
CA THR A 473 -8.84 -32.99 -16.71
C THR A 473 -7.53 -33.10 -15.95
N GLN A 474 -6.91 -31.95 -15.58
CA GLN A 474 -5.61 -31.90 -14.95
C GLN A 474 -5.75 -31.89 -13.42
N LYS A 475 -4.90 -32.66 -12.71
CA LYS A 475 -4.86 -32.74 -11.24
C LYS A 475 -3.44 -32.98 -10.75
N GLY A 476 -3.18 -32.60 -9.50
CA GLY A 476 -1.90 -32.81 -8.84
C GLY A 476 -0.74 -32.16 -9.62
N PRO A 477 0.45 -32.79 -9.67
CA PRO A 477 1.61 -32.23 -10.39
C PRO A 477 1.35 -31.93 -11.85
N ALA A 478 0.52 -32.75 -12.56
CA ALA A 478 0.21 -32.52 -13.98
C ALA A 478 -0.55 -31.21 -14.21
N LEU A 479 -1.34 -30.75 -13.25
CA LEU A 479 -1.98 -29.42 -13.32
C LEU A 479 -0.92 -28.30 -13.42
N PHE A 480 0.13 -28.35 -12.60
CA PHE A 480 1.17 -27.30 -12.59
C PHE A 480 1.99 -27.32 -13.89
N ASP A 481 2.29 -28.50 -14.42
CA ASP A 481 2.96 -28.66 -15.71
C ASP A 481 2.10 -28.07 -16.85
N PHE A 482 0.79 -28.37 -16.87
CA PHE A 482 -0.18 -27.78 -17.80
C PHE A 482 -0.28 -26.24 -17.63
N LEU A 483 -0.30 -25.73 -16.39
CA LEU A 483 -0.40 -24.30 -16.14
C LEU A 483 0.81 -23.55 -16.68
N LEU A 484 2.05 -24.09 -16.58
CA LEU A 484 3.23 -23.47 -17.16
C LEU A 484 3.12 -23.35 -18.67
N GLU A 485 2.59 -24.37 -19.36
CA GLU A 485 2.32 -24.30 -20.81
C GLU A 485 1.21 -23.27 -21.14
N ALA A 486 0.15 -23.24 -20.30
CA ALA A 486 -0.94 -22.27 -20.46
C ALA A 486 -0.49 -20.82 -20.23
N PHE A 487 0.52 -20.56 -19.37
CA PHE A 487 1.12 -19.24 -19.21
C PHE A 487 1.91 -18.79 -20.42
N GLU A 488 2.62 -19.70 -21.10
CA GLU A 488 3.28 -19.35 -22.36
C GLU A 488 2.26 -19.08 -23.48
N GLU A 489 1.12 -19.79 -23.49
CA GLU A 489 0.01 -19.46 -24.42
C GLU A 489 -0.61 -18.11 -24.05
N HIS A 490 -0.76 -17.80 -22.79
CA HIS A 490 -1.24 -16.50 -22.30
C HIS A 490 -0.36 -15.36 -22.83
N LYS A 491 0.97 -15.48 -22.73
CA LYS A 491 1.92 -14.50 -23.27
C LYS A 491 1.79 -14.35 -24.79
N ARG A 492 1.60 -15.46 -25.51
CA ARG A 492 1.38 -15.42 -26.97
C ARG A 492 0.10 -14.68 -27.35
N VAL A 493 -0.97 -14.85 -26.58
CA VAL A 493 -2.24 -14.12 -26.76
C VAL A 493 -2.05 -12.63 -26.52
N LEU A 494 -1.29 -12.24 -25.47
CA LEU A 494 -0.98 -10.84 -25.20
C LEU A 494 -0.10 -10.19 -26.29
N ALA A 495 0.82 -10.94 -26.84
CA ALA A 495 1.73 -10.49 -27.90
C ALA A 495 1.11 -10.56 -29.30
N ASP A 496 -0.19 -10.88 -29.45
CA ASP A 496 -0.83 -11.00 -30.76
C ASP A 496 -0.72 -9.71 -31.58
N PRO A 497 -0.03 -9.74 -32.74
CA PRO A 497 0.21 -8.54 -33.53
C PRO A 497 -1.06 -7.90 -34.09
N LEU A 498 -2.12 -8.67 -34.36
CA LEU A 498 -3.38 -8.12 -34.86
C LEU A 498 -4.12 -7.37 -33.75
N SER A 499 -4.17 -7.94 -32.52
CA SER A 499 -4.73 -7.31 -31.34
C SER A 499 -4.02 -5.99 -31.02
N MET A 500 -2.67 -6.01 -31.02
CA MET A 500 -1.86 -4.82 -30.77
C MET A 500 -2.11 -3.72 -31.82
N ARG A 501 -2.18 -4.09 -33.12
CA ARG A 501 -2.48 -3.11 -34.17
C ARG A 501 -3.86 -2.53 -34.09
N ALA A 502 -4.89 -3.32 -33.69
CA ALA A 502 -6.25 -2.83 -33.49
C ALA A 502 -6.29 -1.83 -32.33
N LEU A 503 -5.63 -2.15 -31.22
CA LEU A 503 -5.52 -1.31 -30.04
C LEU A 503 -4.84 0.03 -30.37
N MET A 504 -3.66 -0.01 -31.02
CA MET A 504 -2.92 1.19 -31.43
C MET A 504 -3.70 2.03 -32.45
N ALA A 505 -4.45 1.40 -33.36
CA ALA A 505 -5.25 2.12 -34.34
C ALA A 505 -6.32 3.05 -33.69
N GLY A 506 -6.97 2.58 -32.62
CA GLY A 506 -7.91 3.40 -31.85
C GLY A 506 -7.21 4.54 -31.10
N MET A 507 -6.07 4.24 -30.46
CA MET A 507 -5.29 5.22 -29.71
C MET A 507 -4.68 6.31 -30.61
N ASP A 508 -4.03 5.93 -31.69
CA ASP A 508 -3.42 6.86 -32.63
C ASP A 508 -4.47 7.79 -33.25
N ALA A 509 -5.65 7.26 -33.57
CA ALA A 509 -6.76 8.06 -34.08
C ALA A 509 -7.27 9.06 -33.04
N THR A 510 -7.33 8.66 -31.76
CA THR A 510 -7.71 9.55 -30.66
C THR A 510 -6.72 10.72 -30.49
N TRP A 511 -5.43 10.43 -30.48
CA TRP A 511 -4.38 11.44 -30.38
C TRP A 511 -4.37 12.38 -31.59
N TRP A 512 -4.47 11.84 -32.80
CA TRP A 512 -4.53 12.62 -34.03
C TRP A 512 -5.74 13.58 -34.02
N LEU A 513 -6.92 13.10 -33.63
CA LEU A 513 -8.13 13.94 -33.54
C LEU A 513 -7.93 15.09 -32.57
N ASN A 514 -7.43 14.83 -31.35
CA ASN A 514 -7.23 15.87 -30.34
C ASN A 514 -6.18 16.90 -30.77
N GLU A 515 -5.08 16.48 -31.37
CA GLU A 515 -4.01 17.37 -31.84
C GLU A 515 -4.48 18.23 -33.01
N ARG A 516 -5.07 17.62 -34.05
CA ARG A 516 -5.47 18.33 -35.25
C ARG A 516 -6.67 19.23 -35.06
N LEU A 517 -7.63 18.82 -34.24
CA LEU A 517 -8.80 19.64 -33.97
C LEU A 517 -8.47 20.82 -33.03
N LEU A 518 -7.49 20.66 -32.14
CA LEU A 518 -6.92 21.79 -31.40
C LEU A 518 -6.22 22.77 -32.33
N GLU A 519 -5.37 22.28 -33.27
CA GLU A 519 -4.68 23.11 -34.25
C GLU A 519 -5.65 23.85 -35.18
N TRP A 520 -6.65 23.17 -35.71
CA TRP A 520 -7.52 23.69 -36.76
C TRP A 520 -8.73 24.47 -36.25
N LEU A 521 -9.32 24.08 -35.13
CA LEU A 521 -10.53 24.64 -34.57
C LEU A 521 -10.37 25.31 -33.20
N GLY A 522 -9.16 25.20 -32.59
CA GLY A 522 -8.91 25.71 -31.24
C GLY A 522 -9.62 24.92 -30.12
N GLU A 523 -10.09 23.70 -30.40
CA GLU A 523 -10.91 22.93 -29.48
C GLU A 523 -10.13 21.76 -28.87
N LYS A 524 -10.07 21.69 -27.55
CA LYS A 524 -9.37 20.66 -26.79
C LYS A 524 -10.25 19.40 -26.60
N ASN A 525 -9.63 18.24 -26.57
CA ASN A 525 -10.23 16.96 -26.14
C ASN A 525 -11.52 16.58 -26.90
N VAL A 526 -11.60 16.90 -28.18
CA VAL A 526 -12.80 16.64 -29.02
C VAL A 526 -13.08 15.13 -29.14
N ALA A 527 -12.04 14.30 -29.13
CA ALA A 527 -12.18 12.85 -29.21
C ALA A 527 -13.02 12.28 -28.05
N ASP A 528 -13.04 12.92 -26.87
CA ASP A 528 -13.80 12.46 -25.70
C ASP A 528 -15.32 12.38 -26.02
N THR A 529 -15.85 13.38 -26.73
CA THR A 529 -17.25 13.35 -27.18
C THR A 529 -17.47 12.39 -28.33
N LEU A 530 -16.51 12.28 -29.27
CA LEU A 530 -16.62 11.40 -30.42
C LEU A 530 -16.58 9.91 -30.07
N THR A 531 -16.01 9.55 -28.92
CA THR A 531 -15.92 8.16 -28.44
C THR A 531 -17.08 7.73 -27.54
N LEU A 532 -18.00 8.64 -27.19
CA LEU A 532 -19.18 8.30 -26.39
C LEU A 532 -19.95 7.14 -26.99
N SER A 533 -20.28 6.14 -26.17
CA SER A 533 -21.01 4.93 -26.56
C SER A 533 -20.40 4.25 -27.80
N ALA A 534 -19.07 4.09 -27.80
CA ALA A 534 -18.38 3.32 -28.82
C ALA A 534 -18.81 1.84 -28.76
N PRO A 535 -18.95 1.14 -29.91
CA PRO A 535 -19.30 -0.27 -29.90
C PRO A 535 -18.15 -1.12 -29.34
N ASP A 536 -18.47 -2.35 -28.92
CA ASP A 536 -17.54 -3.35 -28.44
C ASP A 536 -16.68 -2.92 -27.21
N ASN A 537 -17.22 -2.05 -26.36
CA ASN A 537 -16.61 -1.74 -25.08
C ASN A 537 -17.23 -2.59 -23.95
N ILE A 538 -16.57 -3.71 -23.67
CA ILE A 538 -17.06 -4.70 -22.68
C ILE A 538 -17.21 -4.11 -21.26
N THR A 539 -16.47 -3.07 -20.93
CA THR A 539 -16.49 -2.46 -19.60
C THR A 539 -17.65 -1.49 -19.45
N SER A 540 -17.94 -0.68 -20.50
CA SER A 540 -19.14 0.15 -20.53
C SER A 540 -20.42 -0.69 -20.59
N GLU A 541 -20.40 -1.77 -21.38
CA GLU A 541 -21.51 -2.76 -21.42
C GLU A 541 -21.79 -3.33 -20.03
N MET A 542 -20.76 -3.69 -19.29
CA MET A 542 -20.87 -4.20 -17.92
C MET A 542 -21.53 -3.21 -16.96
N GLY A 543 -21.11 -1.94 -16.99
CA GLY A 543 -21.71 -0.88 -16.16
C GLY A 543 -23.20 -0.68 -16.47
N LEU A 544 -23.56 -0.66 -17.75
CA LEU A 544 -24.95 -0.51 -18.18
C LEU A 544 -25.80 -1.77 -17.88
N ALA A 545 -25.25 -2.97 -18.05
CA ALA A 545 -25.96 -4.22 -17.78
C ALA A 545 -26.41 -4.36 -16.31
N LEU A 546 -25.73 -3.73 -15.36
CA LEU A 546 -26.17 -3.73 -13.96
C LEU A 546 -27.41 -2.85 -13.73
N LEU A 547 -27.67 -1.84 -14.57
CA LEU A 547 -28.94 -1.11 -14.60
C LEU A 547 -30.11 -2.01 -15.04
N ASP A 548 -29.87 -2.92 -15.98
CA ASP A 548 -30.91 -3.89 -16.40
C ASP A 548 -31.24 -4.86 -15.26
N VAL A 549 -30.27 -5.28 -14.46
CA VAL A 549 -30.53 -6.05 -13.21
C VAL A 549 -31.35 -5.23 -12.23
N ALA A 550 -31.01 -3.96 -12.03
CA ALA A 550 -31.78 -3.07 -11.16
C ALA A 550 -33.22 -2.87 -11.65
N ASP A 551 -33.46 -2.87 -12.96
CA ASP A 551 -34.82 -2.76 -13.53
C ASP A 551 -35.69 -3.99 -13.25
N VAL A 552 -35.11 -5.20 -13.23
CA VAL A 552 -35.80 -6.44 -12.78
C VAL A 552 -36.14 -6.36 -11.30
N ILE A 553 -35.23 -5.85 -10.45
CA ILE A 553 -35.39 -5.82 -9.00
C ILE A 553 -36.35 -4.71 -8.54
N ARG A 554 -36.39 -3.59 -9.23
CA ARG A 554 -37.15 -2.37 -8.87
C ARG A 554 -38.65 -2.61 -8.52
N PRO A 555 -39.42 -3.43 -9.25
CA PRO A 555 -40.82 -3.72 -8.93
C PRO A 555 -41.04 -4.71 -7.80
N LEU A 556 -39.95 -5.25 -7.15
CA LEU A 556 -40.01 -6.37 -6.21
C LEU A 556 -39.71 -5.87 -4.77
N PRO A 557 -40.70 -5.40 -3.99
CA PRO A 557 -40.49 -4.77 -2.70
C PRO A 557 -39.88 -5.74 -1.65
N GLN A 558 -40.21 -7.04 -1.70
CA GLN A 558 -39.65 -8.05 -0.78
C GLN A 558 -38.18 -8.31 -1.07
N VAL A 559 -37.80 -8.33 -2.36
CA VAL A 559 -36.40 -8.42 -2.80
C VAL A 559 -35.62 -7.19 -2.33
N LEU A 560 -36.19 -5.99 -2.50
CA LEU A 560 -35.54 -4.75 -2.03
C LEU A 560 -35.34 -4.73 -0.51
N ALA A 561 -36.30 -5.24 0.26
CA ALA A 561 -36.15 -5.38 1.71
C ALA A 561 -35.03 -6.36 2.06
N PHE A 562 -35.01 -7.53 1.42
CA PHE A 562 -33.95 -8.53 1.60
C PHE A 562 -32.55 -7.97 1.26
N LEU A 563 -32.41 -7.25 0.14
CA LEU A 563 -31.11 -6.70 -0.27
C LEU A 563 -30.60 -5.60 0.67
N ARG A 564 -31.48 -4.86 1.35
CA ARG A 564 -31.05 -3.85 2.35
C ARG A 564 -30.44 -4.48 3.60
N ASP A 565 -30.82 -5.70 3.92
CA ASP A 565 -30.31 -6.46 5.06
C ASP A 565 -29.16 -7.42 4.66
N ALA A 566 -28.72 -7.37 3.39
CA ALA A 566 -27.76 -8.34 2.81
C ALA A 566 -26.34 -8.27 3.39
N GLU A 567 -25.96 -7.20 4.09
CA GLU A 567 -24.67 -7.11 4.80
C GLU A 567 -24.50 -8.19 5.89
N GLN A 568 -25.60 -8.80 6.33
CA GLN A 568 -25.60 -9.84 7.36
C GLN A 568 -25.58 -11.26 6.77
N LEU A 569 -25.61 -11.40 5.43
CA LEU A 569 -25.71 -12.68 4.74
C LEU A 569 -24.35 -13.23 4.32
N GLU A 570 -24.22 -14.56 4.37
CA GLU A 570 -23.05 -15.24 3.84
C GLU A 570 -23.13 -15.30 2.30
N ASP A 571 -22.06 -14.93 1.61
CA ASP A 571 -21.97 -14.97 0.14
C ASP A 571 -22.35 -16.32 -0.46
N ALA A 572 -22.00 -17.41 0.22
CA ALA A 572 -22.26 -18.78 -0.23
C ALA A 572 -23.76 -19.15 -0.30
N THR A 573 -24.61 -18.53 0.52
CA THR A 573 -26.06 -18.81 0.60
C THR A 573 -26.91 -17.68 0.04
N PHE A 574 -26.30 -16.53 -0.26
CA PHE A 574 -27.00 -15.31 -0.67
C PHE A 574 -28.01 -15.51 -1.80
N LEU A 575 -27.61 -16.12 -2.92
CA LEU A 575 -28.49 -16.33 -4.08
C LEU A 575 -29.61 -17.34 -3.81
N ASP A 576 -29.32 -18.37 -3.01
CA ASP A 576 -30.32 -19.38 -2.60
C ASP A 576 -31.35 -18.77 -1.63
N GLU A 577 -30.92 -17.88 -0.73
CA GLU A 577 -31.79 -17.20 0.20
C GLU A 577 -32.64 -16.14 -0.52
N LEU A 578 -32.03 -15.38 -1.43
CA LEU A 578 -32.74 -14.46 -2.32
C LEU A 578 -33.87 -15.18 -3.08
N ALA A 579 -33.60 -16.35 -3.66
CA ALA A 579 -34.57 -17.10 -4.43
C ALA A 579 -35.80 -17.56 -3.63
N ARG A 580 -35.72 -17.62 -2.28
CA ARG A 580 -36.83 -17.98 -1.39
C ARG A 580 -37.78 -16.82 -1.08
N THR A 581 -37.36 -15.57 -1.40
CA THR A 581 -38.21 -14.37 -1.23
C THR A 581 -39.24 -14.30 -2.35
N GLU A 582 -40.34 -13.58 -2.15
CA GLU A 582 -41.35 -13.34 -3.19
C GLU A 582 -40.74 -12.50 -4.32
N GLY A 583 -40.78 -13.01 -5.56
CA GLY A 583 -40.10 -12.40 -6.72
C GLY A 583 -38.57 -12.66 -6.76
N GLY A 584 -38.00 -13.31 -5.75
CA GLY A 584 -36.56 -13.53 -5.63
C GLY A 584 -35.97 -14.45 -6.70
N GLY A 585 -36.76 -15.32 -7.28
CA GLY A 585 -36.32 -16.17 -8.40
C GLY A 585 -35.93 -15.36 -9.64
N GLU A 586 -36.73 -14.36 -10.00
CA GLU A 586 -36.43 -13.47 -11.14
C GLU A 586 -35.21 -12.60 -10.87
N ALA A 587 -35.08 -12.10 -9.64
CA ALA A 587 -33.92 -11.30 -9.22
C ALA A 587 -32.64 -12.14 -9.22
N ARG A 588 -32.68 -13.37 -8.69
CA ARG A 588 -31.57 -14.32 -8.74
C ARG A 588 -31.13 -14.56 -10.19
N ASP A 589 -32.05 -14.93 -11.06
CA ASP A 589 -31.74 -15.28 -12.44
C ASP A 589 -31.10 -14.09 -13.18
N ALA A 590 -31.53 -12.86 -12.89
CA ALA A 590 -30.92 -11.65 -13.44
C ALA A 590 -29.49 -11.42 -12.92
N ILE A 591 -29.27 -11.63 -11.62
CA ILE A 591 -27.93 -11.50 -11.02
C ILE A 591 -27.01 -12.63 -11.54
N GLU A 592 -27.46 -13.89 -11.61
CA GLU A 592 -26.70 -15.01 -12.14
C GLU A 592 -26.29 -14.76 -13.61
N ALA A 593 -27.22 -14.31 -14.46
CA ALA A 593 -26.90 -13.96 -15.86
C ALA A 593 -25.84 -12.85 -15.97
N TYR A 594 -25.85 -11.87 -15.06
CA TYR A 594 -24.81 -10.85 -14.97
C TYR A 594 -23.48 -11.45 -14.53
N LEU A 595 -23.48 -12.30 -13.49
CA LEU A 595 -22.28 -12.96 -12.96
C LEU A 595 -21.67 -13.97 -13.94
N ASP A 596 -22.45 -14.65 -14.74
CA ASP A 596 -21.95 -15.54 -15.80
C ASP A 596 -21.07 -14.80 -16.79
N ARG A 597 -21.39 -13.53 -17.08
CA ARG A 597 -20.65 -12.72 -18.04
C ARG A 597 -19.54 -11.89 -17.40
N TYR A 598 -19.73 -11.39 -16.18
CA TYR A 598 -18.84 -10.43 -15.53
C TYR A 598 -18.34 -10.88 -14.16
N GLY A 599 -18.75 -12.04 -13.67
CA GLY A 599 -18.45 -12.52 -12.32
C GLY A 599 -16.97 -12.80 -12.03
N MET A 600 -16.10 -12.83 -13.07
CA MET A 600 -14.65 -12.91 -12.88
C MET A 600 -14.03 -11.59 -12.41
N ARG A 601 -14.78 -10.47 -12.46
CA ARG A 601 -14.32 -9.16 -12.02
C ARG A 601 -14.22 -9.04 -10.51
N CYS A 602 -13.38 -8.15 -10.03
CA CYS A 602 -13.32 -7.63 -8.67
C CYS A 602 -12.39 -6.42 -8.65
N VAL A 603 -12.39 -5.66 -7.56
CA VAL A 603 -11.38 -4.62 -7.33
C VAL A 603 -10.00 -5.28 -7.19
N GLY A 604 -8.99 -4.77 -7.90
CA GLY A 604 -7.66 -5.38 -7.96
C GLY A 604 -7.63 -6.68 -8.75
N GLU A 605 -8.37 -6.76 -9.85
CA GLU A 605 -8.67 -8.00 -10.61
C GLU A 605 -7.47 -8.74 -11.21
N ILE A 606 -6.29 -8.12 -11.28
CA ILE A 606 -5.05 -8.80 -11.70
C ILE A 606 -4.54 -9.72 -10.57
N ASP A 607 -4.81 -9.40 -9.32
CA ASP A 607 -4.48 -10.29 -8.21
C ASP A 607 -5.44 -11.49 -8.18
N ILE A 608 -4.92 -12.67 -8.52
CA ILE A 608 -5.70 -13.92 -8.53
C ILE A 608 -6.26 -14.27 -7.14
N THR A 609 -5.66 -13.77 -6.06
CA THR A 609 -6.06 -14.10 -4.69
C THR A 609 -7.25 -13.28 -4.19
N ARG A 610 -7.65 -12.22 -4.93
CA ARG A 610 -8.82 -11.40 -4.59
C ARG A 610 -10.13 -12.16 -4.85
N PRO A 611 -11.13 -12.06 -3.95
CA PRO A 611 -12.46 -12.62 -4.19
C PRO A 611 -13.10 -12.00 -5.44
N ARG A 612 -13.65 -12.82 -6.32
CA ARG A 612 -14.37 -12.39 -7.53
C ARG A 612 -15.85 -12.16 -7.23
N TRP A 613 -16.54 -11.38 -8.06
CA TRP A 613 -17.97 -11.16 -7.87
C TRP A 613 -18.79 -12.47 -7.89
N CYS A 614 -18.41 -13.48 -8.70
CA CYS A 614 -19.04 -14.80 -8.65
C CYS A 614 -18.74 -15.58 -7.36
N GLU A 615 -17.70 -15.20 -6.61
CA GLU A 615 -17.35 -15.79 -5.30
C GLU A 615 -17.94 -14.96 -4.15
N ARG A 616 -18.21 -13.66 -4.40
CA ARG A 616 -18.74 -12.72 -3.43
C ARG A 616 -19.79 -11.79 -4.06
N PRO A 617 -20.98 -12.32 -4.41
CA PRO A 617 -22.01 -11.57 -5.13
C PRO A 617 -22.61 -10.43 -4.32
N THR A 618 -22.56 -10.47 -2.99
CA THR A 618 -23.04 -9.41 -2.10
C THR A 618 -22.32 -8.08 -2.34
N THR A 619 -21.10 -8.07 -2.88
CA THR A 619 -20.35 -6.85 -3.27
C THR A 619 -21.13 -5.97 -4.27
N LEU A 620 -22.01 -6.53 -5.08
CA LEU A 620 -22.80 -5.80 -6.06
C LEU A 620 -24.07 -5.18 -5.47
N VAL A 621 -24.51 -5.61 -4.30
CA VAL A 621 -25.80 -5.21 -3.70
C VAL A 621 -25.91 -3.70 -3.48
N PRO A 622 -24.92 -2.98 -2.89
CA PRO A 622 -25.00 -1.53 -2.72
C PRO A 622 -25.19 -0.82 -4.05
N VAL A 623 -24.47 -1.23 -5.10
CA VAL A 623 -24.54 -0.61 -6.43
C VAL A 623 -25.87 -0.88 -7.09
N ILE A 624 -26.44 -2.08 -6.95
CA ILE A 624 -27.80 -2.41 -7.45
C ILE A 624 -28.83 -1.52 -6.74
N LEU A 625 -28.75 -1.33 -5.43
CA LEU A 625 -29.67 -0.49 -4.67
C LEU A 625 -29.52 0.98 -5.07
N ASP A 626 -28.32 1.48 -5.31
CA ASP A 626 -28.06 2.82 -5.83
C ASP A 626 -28.69 3.01 -7.22
N HIS A 627 -28.55 2.03 -8.09
CA HIS A 627 -29.17 2.05 -9.41
C HIS A 627 -30.71 2.05 -9.33
N VAL A 628 -31.29 1.28 -8.43
CA VAL A 628 -32.73 1.30 -8.19
C VAL A 628 -33.19 2.67 -7.70
N ARG A 629 -32.44 3.32 -6.83
CA ARG A 629 -32.77 4.63 -6.23
C ARG A 629 -32.62 5.79 -7.23
N ASN A 630 -31.51 5.79 -7.99
CA ASN A 630 -31.10 6.95 -8.77
C ASN A 630 -31.59 6.95 -10.23
N PHE A 631 -32.01 5.81 -10.77
CA PHE A 631 -32.38 5.69 -12.19
C PHE A 631 -33.82 5.17 -12.38
N GLY A 632 -34.45 5.58 -13.48
CA GLY A 632 -35.73 5.02 -13.92
C GLY A 632 -35.56 3.80 -14.83
N PRO A 633 -36.65 3.08 -15.12
CA PRO A 633 -36.62 1.92 -16.02
C PRO A 633 -36.12 2.30 -17.44
N GLY A 634 -35.31 1.40 -18.03
CA GLY A 634 -34.71 1.58 -19.35
C GLY A 634 -33.56 2.58 -19.41
N ALA A 635 -32.98 2.94 -18.27
CA ALA A 635 -31.89 3.93 -18.18
C ALA A 635 -30.62 3.46 -18.93
N ALA A 636 -30.33 2.17 -18.98
CA ALA A 636 -29.20 1.61 -19.72
C ALA A 636 -29.28 1.98 -21.21
N GLN A 637 -30.39 1.67 -21.85
CA GLN A 637 -30.62 2.00 -23.27
C GLN A 637 -30.62 3.50 -23.52
N GLN A 638 -31.30 4.26 -22.66
CA GLN A 638 -31.40 5.71 -22.79
C GLN A 638 -30.02 6.38 -22.77
N ARG A 639 -29.17 6.00 -21.84
CA ARG A 639 -27.80 6.53 -21.72
C ARG A 639 -26.95 6.17 -22.92
N PHE A 640 -27.00 4.93 -23.37
CA PHE A 640 -26.26 4.49 -24.54
C PHE A 640 -26.68 5.27 -25.81
N GLU A 641 -28.00 5.43 -26.04
CA GLU A 641 -28.51 6.21 -27.19
C GLU A 641 -28.18 7.69 -27.07
N GLU A 642 -28.20 8.25 -25.85
CA GLU A 642 -27.81 9.64 -25.65
C GLU A 642 -26.34 9.89 -25.99
N GLY A 643 -25.44 9.03 -25.54
CA GLY A 643 -24.01 9.11 -25.89
C GLY A 643 -23.80 9.00 -27.39
N ARG A 644 -24.47 8.06 -28.06
CA ARG A 644 -24.42 7.93 -29.54
C ARG A 644 -24.93 9.19 -30.26
N ARG A 645 -26.00 9.81 -29.76
CA ARG A 645 -26.54 11.05 -30.32
C ARG A 645 -25.57 12.21 -30.15
N LYS A 646 -24.95 12.37 -28.98
CA LYS A 646 -23.93 13.40 -28.69
C LYS A 646 -22.72 13.21 -29.62
N ALA A 647 -22.22 11.98 -29.78
CA ALA A 647 -21.10 11.68 -30.65
C ALA A 647 -21.39 12.04 -32.12
N ARG A 648 -22.56 11.66 -32.64
CA ARG A 648 -22.99 12.01 -34.02
C ARG A 648 -23.14 13.51 -34.21
N TRP A 649 -23.76 14.22 -33.26
CA TRP A 649 -23.87 15.67 -33.31
C TRP A 649 -22.46 16.31 -33.37
N LYS A 650 -21.54 15.88 -32.51
CA LYS A 650 -20.16 16.38 -32.49
C LYS A 650 -19.43 16.13 -33.79
N GLU A 651 -19.60 14.96 -34.38
CA GLU A 651 -19.05 14.62 -35.68
C GLU A 651 -19.53 15.59 -36.76
N GLN A 652 -20.87 15.84 -36.83
CA GLN A 652 -21.46 16.75 -37.79
C GLN A 652 -21.00 18.19 -37.58
N ASP A 653 -20.93 18.67 -36.34
CA ASP A 653 -20.42 20.00 -35.98
C ASP A 653 -18.99 20.21 -36.45
N VAL A 654 -18.07 19.28 -36.05
CA VAL A 654 -16.66 19.36 -36.38
C VAL A 654 -16.44 19.34 -37.90
N LEU A 655 -17.07 18.40 -38.61
CA LEU A 655 -16.94 18.30 -40.06
C LEU A 655 -17.50 19.53 -40.80
N SER A 656 -18.59 20.10 -40.31
CA SER A 656 -19.16 21.34 -40.88
C SER A 656 -18.22 22.53 -40.71
N ARG A 657 -17.67 22.71 -39.52
CA ARG A 657 -16.70 23.78 -39.21
C ARG A 657 -15.40 23.62 -40.00
N LEU A 658 -14.90 22.41 -40.13
CA LEU A 658 -13.70 22.10 -40.93
C LEU A 658 -13.90 22.46 -42.41
N ARG A 659 -15.08 22.14 -43.00
CA ARG A 659 -15.37 22.45 -44.41
C ARG A 659 -15.34 23.96 -44.68
N ALA A 660 -15.57 24.79 -43.65
CA ALA A 660 -15.55 26.25 -43.78
C ALA A 660 -14.11 26.85 -43.74
N LEU A 661 -13.09 26.03 -43.44
CA LEU A 661 -11.70 26.47 -43.37
C LEU A 661 -11.02 26.40 -44.74
N PRO A 662 -9.83 27.05 -44.92
CA PRO A 662 -8.96 26.79 -46.06
C PRO A 662 -8.55 25.28 -46.07
N ASP A 663 -8.54 24.67 -47.26
CA ASP A 663 -8.39 23.22 -47.48
C ASP A 663 -9.41 22.36 -46.72
N GLY A 664 -10.58 22.95 -46.45
CA GLY A 664 -11.60 22.38 -45.55
C GLY A 664 -12.12 21.00 -45.99
N HIS A 665 -12.26 20.74 -47.28
CA HIS A 665 -12.71 19.43 -47.76
C HIS A 665 -11.71 18.32 -47.42
N ARG A 666 -10.42 18.55 -47.64
CA ARG A 666 -9.36 17.59 -47.26
C ARG A 666 -9.30 17.34 -45.77
N LYS A 667 -9.33 18.43 -44.96
CA LYS A 667 -9.34 18.35 -43.49
C LYS A 667 -10.55 17.55 -42.99
N ALA A 668 -11.74 17.79 -43.55
CA ALA A 668 -12.94 17.07 -43.17
C ALA A 668 -12.89 15.57 -43.56
N GLU A 669 -12.37 15.25 -44.73
CA GLU A 669 -12.21 13.84 -45.16
C GLU A 669 -11.18 13.08 -44.29
N GLU A 670 -10.06 13.73 -43.95
CA GLU A 670 -9.04 13.14 -43.08
C GLU A 670 -9.65 12.91 -41.66
N THR A 671 -10.37 13.89 -41.14
CA THR A 671 -11.04 13.81 -39.83
C THR A 671 -12.11 12.71 -39.84
N GLN A 672 -12.94 12.61 -40.87
CA GLN A 672 -13.94 11.55 -40.97
C GLN A 672 -13.32 10.16 -40.91
N ARG A 673 -12.23 9.93 -41.67
CA ARG A 673 -11.50 8.65 -41.63
C ARG A 673 -10.98 8.33 -40.22
N MET A 674 -10.50 9.34 -39.47
CA MET A 674 -10.04 9.14 -38.09
C MET A 674 -11.19 8.91 -37.12
N ILE A 675 -12.35 9.56 -37.33
CA ILE A 675 -13.56 9.29 -36.54
C ILE A 675 -14.04 7.86 -36.77
N ASP A 676 -14.13 7.41 -38.00
CA ASP A 676 -14.52 6.04 -38.32
C ASP A 676 -13.55 5.04 -37.69
N ARG A 677 -12.25 5.32 -37.76
CA ARG A 677 -11.19 4.49 -37.19
C ARG A 677 -11.25 4.40 -35.65
N VAL A 678 -11.39 5.55 -34.95
CA VAL A 678 -11.51 5.55 -33.50
C VAL A 678 -12.76 4.82 -33.06
N ARG A 679 -13.90 5.04 -33.70
CA ARG A 679 -15.16 4.37 -33.32
C ARG A 679 -15.13 2.85 -33.59
N THR A 680 -14.34 2.40 -34.58
CA THR A 680 -14.17 0.96 -34.87
C THR A 680 -13.34 0.25 -33.82
N PHE A 681 -12.27 0.88 -33.31
CA PHE A 681 -11.26 0.18 -32.53
C PHE A 681 -11.19 0.54 -31.04
N ILE A 682 -11.67 1.73 -30.63
CA ILE A 682 -11.42 2.20 -29.26
C ILE A 682 -12.08 1.32 -28.20
N GLY A 683 -13.28 0.77 -28.48
CA GLY A 683 -13.99 -0.12 -27.55
C GLY A 683 -13.25 -1.43 -27.31
N TYR A 684 -12.58 -1.96 -28.34
CA TYR A 684 -11.82 -3.21 -28.24
C TYR A 684 -10.67 -3.11 -27.23
N ARG A 685 -10.20 -1.92 -26.90
CA ARG A 685 -9.11 -1.68 -25.96
C ARG A 685 -9.30 -2.40 -24.61
N GLU A 686 -10.53 -2.56 -24.15
CA GLU A 686 -10.85 -3.18 -22.87
C GLU A 686 -10.88 -4.73 -22.93
N TYR A 687 -10.98 -5.32 -24.13
CA TYR A 687 -11.09 -6.77 -24.32
C TYR A 687 -9.84 -7.57 -23.93
N PRO A 688 -8.60 -7.13 -24.20
CA PRO A 688 -7.41 -7.87 -23.77
C PRO A 688 -7.38 -8.08 -22.25
N LYS A 689 -7.67 -7.04 -21.47
CA LYS A 689 -7.73 -7.15 -20.01
C LYS A 689 -8.87 -8.05 -19.53
N TYR A 690 -10.04 -7.96 -20.16
CA TYR A 690 -11.16 -8.88 -19.90
C TYR A 690 -10.74 -10.35 -20.14
N GLY A 691 -10.03 -10.63 -21.21
CA GLY A 691 -9.52 -11.97 -21.51
C GLY A 691 -8.50 -12.47 -20.48
N ILE A 692 -7.59 -11.60 -20.02
CA ILE A 692 -6.63 -11.92 -18.94
C ILE A 692 -7.36 -12.35 -17.67
N VAL A 693 -8.30 -11.52 -17.22
CA VAL A 693 -9.01 -11.75 -15.94
C VAL A 693 -9.88 -13.01 -16.01
N SER A 694 -10.50 -13.27 -17.18
CA SER A 694 -11.25 -14.52 -17.40
C SER A 694 -10.35 -15.75 -17.28
N ARG A 695 -9.15 -15.74 -17.88
CA ARG A 695 -8.16 -16.82 -17.73
C ARG A 695 -7.71 -16.97 -16.27
N TYR A 696 -7.52 -15.87 -15.55
CA TYR A 696 -7.12 -15.89 -14.15
C TYR A 696 -8.17 -16.55 -13.25
N LEU A 697 -9.46 -16.35 -13.53
CA LEU A 697 -10.51 -17.09 -12.82
C LEU A 697 -10.41 -18.59 -13.05
N VAL A 698 -10.13 -19.01 -14.29
CA VAL A 698 -9.95 -20.45 -14.62
C VAL A 698 -8.76 -21.05 -13.87
N TYR A 699 -7.62 -20.34 -13.86
CA TYR A 699 -6.43 -20.76 -13.12
C TYR A 699 -6.71 -20.82 -11.61
N LYS A 700 -7.35 -19.79 -11.06
CA LYS A 700 -7.71 -19.71 -9.63
C LYS A 700 -8.54 -20.91 -9.18
N ARG A 701 -9.60 -21.23 -9.93
CA ARG A 701 -10.48 -22.37 -9.59
C ARG A 701 -9.72 -23.69 -9.57
N ALA A 702 -8.82 -23.92 -10.52
CA ALA A 702 -8.01 -25.12 -10.56
C ALA A 702 -7.01 -25.22 -9.40
N LEU A 703 -6.33 -24.09 -9.08
CA LEU A 703 -5.39 -24.03 -7.95
C LEU A 703 -6.08 -24.19 -6.61
N LEU A 704 -7.28 -23.62 -6.43
CA LEU A 704 -8.07 -23.78 -5.19
C LEU A 704 -8.58 -25.22 -5.04
N ALA A 705 -8.92 -25.92 -6.12
CA ALA A 705 -9.30 -27.33 -6.06
C ALA A 705 -8.14 -28.22 -5.55
N GLU A 706 -6.89 -27.90 -5.92
CA GLU A 706 -5.71 -28.56 -5.37
C GLU A 706 -5.43 -28.14 -3.92
N ALA A 707 -5.64 -26.87 -3.56
CA ALA A 707 -5.55 -26.44 -2.17
C ALA A 707 -6.57 -27.15 -1.28
N GLU A 708 -7.81 -27.35 -1.74
CA GLU A 708 -8.83 -28.16 -1.03
C GLU A 708 -8.41 -29.62 -0.88
N ARG A 709 -7.66 -30.19 -1.85
CA ARG A 709 -7.08 -31.51 -1.69
C ARG A 709 -6.02 -31.53 -0.58
N LEU A 710 -5.12 -30.53 -0.57
CA LEU A 710 -4.10 -30.41 0.49
C LEU A 710 -4.73 -30.23 1.89
N VAL A 711 -5.88 -29.56 1.99
CA VAL A 711 -6.63 -29.47 3.26
C VAL A 711 -7.19 -30.83 3.67
N ARG A 712 -7.79 -31.58 2.74
CA ARG A 712 -8.28 -32.95 3.03
C ARG A 712 -7.17 -33.92 3.42
N ASP A 713 -5.96 -33.72 2.89
CA ASP A 713 -4.77 -34.51 3.20
C ASP A 713 -4.02 -33.98 4.45
N GLU A 714 -4.61 -33.03 5.19
CA GLU A 714 -4.07 -32.40 6.41
C GLU A 714 -2.68 -31.73 6.21
N VAL A 715 -2.41 -31.24 5.00
CA VAL A 715 -1.16 -30.53 4.64
C VAL A 715 -1.32 -29.02 4.82
N LEU A 716 -2.51 -28.49 4.54
CA LEU A 716 -2.87 -27.09 4.77
C LEU A 716 -4.01 -27.02 5.80
N PRO A 717 -3.99 -26.06 6.75
CA PRO A 717 -5.10 -25.79 7.65
C PRO A 717 -6.36 -25.32 6.93
N GLU A 718 -6.22 -24.40 5.99
CA GLU A 718 -7.27 -23.76 5.22
C GLU A 718 -6.87 -23.64 3.75
N LYS A 719 -7.84 -23.66 2.82
CA LYS A 719 -7.54 -23.54 1.39
C LYS A 719 -6.94 -22.17 1.00
N GLU A 720 -7.34 -21.12 1.71
CA GLU A 720 -6.85 -19.76 1.52
C GLU A 720 -5.37 -19.59 1.92
N ASP A 721 -4.83 -20.52 2.71
CA ASP A 721 -3.41 -20.56 3.09
C ASP A 721 -2.51 -20.81 1.87
N ALA A 722 -3.03 -21.45 0.83
CA ALA A 722 -2.36 -21.58 -0.45
C ALA A 722 -1.99 -20.20 -1.08
N PHE A 723 -2.76 -19.15 -0.79
CA PHE A 723 -2.48 -17.81 -1.29
C PHE A 723 -1.18 -17.20 -0.73
N TYR A 724 -0.71 -17.69 0.42
CA TYR A 724 0.53 -17.27 1.04
C TYR A 724 1.76 -18.08 0.58
N LEU A 725 1.58 -18.99 -0.37
CA LEU A 725 2.64 -19.69 -1.11
C LEU A 725 2.79 -19.06 -2.49
N THR A 726 4.01 -18.95 -2.99
CA THR A 726 4.24 -18.65 -4.42
C THR A 726 3.75 -19.82 -5.28
N PHE A 727 3.57 -19.61 -6.57
CA PHE A 727 3.18 -20.69 -7.50
C PHE A 727 4.16 -21.88 -7.42
N ARG A 728 5.47 -21.61 -7.33
CA ARG A 728 6.51 -22.65 -7.20
C ARG A 728 6.37 -23.44 -5.89
N GLU A 729 6.19 -22.77 -4.77
CA GLU A 729 6.04 -23.40 -3.47
C GLU A 729 4.74 -24.22 -3.36
N LEU A 730 3.65 -23.72 -3.96
CA LEU A 730 2.39 -24.48 -4.02
C LEU A 730 2.54 -25.74 -4.89
N ASN A 731 3.24 -25.64 -6.03
CA ASN A 731 3.61 -26.81 -6.84
C ASN A 731 4.43 -27.83 -6.03
N GLU A 732 5.42 -27.35 -5.25
CA GLU A 732 6.27 -28.18 -4.41
C GLU A 732 5.45 -28.84 -3.28
N ALA A 733 4.54 -28.09 -2.65
CA ALA A 733 3.60 -28.65 -1.66
C ALA A 733 2.73 -29.75 -2.24
N VAL A 734 2.21 -29.58 -3.47
CA VAL A 734 1.42 -30.61 -4.18
C VAL A 734 2.24 -31.85 -4.53
N ARG A 735 3.53 -31.67 -4.90
CA ARG A 735 4.44 -32.77 -5.26
C ARG A 735 4.95 -33.56 -4.03
N SER A 736 5.25 -32.84 -2.94
CA SER A 736 5.86 -33.42 -1.74
C SER A 736 4.85 -33.81 -0.65
N ASN A 737 3.62 -33.31 -0.74
CA ASN A 737 2.59 -33.38 0.29
C ASN A 737 3.07 -32.81 1.64
N ARG A 738 3.84 -31.70 1.59
CA ARG A 738 4.41 -31.02 2.77
C ARG A 738 4.41 -29.50 2.55
N VAL A 739 4.23 -28.77 3.66
CA VAL A 739 4.30 -27.30 3.68
C VAL A 739 5.00 -26.82 4.96
N ASP A 740 5.67 -25.66 4.89
CA ASP A 740 6.17 -24.96 6.08
C ASP A 740 5.09 -23.99 6.60
N GLU A 741 4.35 -24.42 7.60
CA GLU A 741 3.30 -23.58 8.23
C GLU A 741 3.87 -22.28 8.83
N ARG A 742 5.12 -22.30 9.32
CA ARG A 742 5.78 -21.10 9.87
C ARG A 742 6.04 -20.08 8.78
N LEU A 743 6.33 -20.50 7.55
CA LEU A 743 6.46 -19.61 6.40
C LEU A 743 5.14 -18.92 6.11
N ILE A 744 4.04 -19.67 6.10
CA ILE A 744 2.69 -19.11 5.88
C ILE A 744 2.36 -18.07 6.95
N GLN A 745 2.60 -18.36 8.23
CA GLN A 745 2.32 -17.41 9.32
C GLN A 745 3.16 -16.13 9.20
N ARG A 746 4.47 -16.24 8.96
CA ARG A 746 5.34 -15.07 8.72
C ARG A 746 4.83 -14.21 7.55
N ARG A 747 4.34 -14.83 6.47
CA ARG A 747 3.81 -14.10 5.30
C ARG A 747 2.45 -13.48 5.56
N LYS A 748 1.59 -14.11 6.37
CA LYS A 748 0.34 -13.48 6.85
C LYS A 748 0.63 -12.21 7.64
N GLU A 749 1.61 -12.25 8.54
CA GLU A 749 2.05 -11.09 9.32
C GLU A 749 2.66 -10.01 8.42
N ALA A 750 3.58 -10.37 7.52
CA ALA A 750 4.19 -9.44 6.58
C ALA A 750 3.15 -8.78 5.67
N PHE A 751 2.19 -9.55 5.14
CA PHE A 751 1.11 -9.02 4.29
C PHE A 751 0.26 -7.98 5.02
N ARG A 752 -0.05 -8.20 6.31
CA ARG A 752 -0.76 -7.21 7.12
C ARG A 752 0.04 -5.91 7.24
N SER A 753 1.36 -6.00 7.46
CA SER A 753 2.22 -4.81 7.56
C SER A 753 2.33 -4.04 6.24
N TYR A 754 2.26 -4.71 5.11
CA TYR A 754 2.36 -4.09 3.79
C TYR A 754 1.19 -3.16 3.46
N HIS A 755 0.02 -3.33 4.07
CA HIS A 755 -1.10 -2.42 3.93
C HIS A 755 -0.84 -1.02 4.49
N ALA A 756 0.02 -0.92 5.49
CA ALA A 756 0.40 0.37 6.08
C ALA A 756 1.43 1.15 5.23
N LEU A 757 2.09 0.49 4.26
CA LEU A 757 3.13 1.10 3.43
C LEU A 757 2.52 1.76 2.20
N THR A 758 2.94 3.01 1.94
CA THR A 758 2.62 3.71 0.68
C THR A 758 3.65 3.31 -0.38
N PRO A 759 3.23 2.67 -1.49
CA PRO A 759 4.17 2.29 -2.54
C PRO A 759 4.70 3.51 -3.29
N PRO A 760 6.03 3.60 -3.54
CA PRO A 760 6.59 4.66 -4.36
C PRO A 760 6.34 4.42 -5.85
N ARG A 761 6.23 5.50 -6.66
CA ARG A 761 6.22 5.42 -8.11
C ARG A 761 7.56 4.97 -8.67
N VAL A 762 8.63 5.53 -8.13
CA VAL A 762 10.02 5.18 -8.45
C VAL A 762 10.75 4.85 -7.16
N LEU A 763 11.45 3.71 -7.16
CA LEU A 763 12.25 3.22 -6.05
C LEU A 763 13.69 3.01 -6.52
N THR A 764 14.67 3.46 -5.74
CA THR A 764 16.08 3.21 -6.04
C THR A 764 16.60 1.99 -5.28
N SER A 765 17.73 1.42 -5.73
CA SER A 765 18.43 0.36 -4.99
C SER A 765 18.91 0.78 -3.60
N ASP A 766 19.02 2.10 -3.36
CA ASP A 766 19.36 2.65 -2.05
C ASP A 766 18.14 2.70 -1.12
N GLY A 767 16.96 2.26 -1.60
CA GLY A 767 15.70 2.25 -0.85
C GLY A 767 14.95 3.56 -0.87
N GLU A 768 15.42 4.53 -1.65
CA GLU A 768 14.79 5.84 -1.72
C GLU A 768 13.53 5.81 -2.57
N ALA A 769 12.44 6.27 -1.97
CA ALA A 769 11.17 6.53 -2.63
C ALA A 769 11.24 7.91 -3.30
N VAL A 770 11.36 7.94 -4.62
CA VAL A 770 11.42 9.20 -5.37
C VAL A 770 10.00 9.57 -5.81
N THR A 771 9.53 10.70 -5.31
CA THR A 771 8.23 11.27 -5.66
C THR A 771 8.42 12.37 -6.71
N GLY A 772 7.64 12.33 -7.79
CA GLY A 772 7.57 13.42 -8.74
C GLY A 772 6.64 14.52 -8.24
N ALA A 773 6.75 15.70 -8.81
CA ALA A 773 5.90 16.85 -8.54
C ALA A 773 5.32 17.41 -9.83
N TYR A 774 4.08 17.92 -9.77
CA TYR A 774 3.53 18.72 -10.87
C TYR A 774 4.13 20.10 -10.83
N ARG A 775 4.81 20.53 -11.91
CA ARG A 775 5.36 21.88 -12.08
C ARG A 775 4.36 22.72 -12.89
N ARG A 776 3.38 23.33 -12.21
CA ARG A 776 2.32 24.14 -12.84
C ARG A 776 2.11 25.45 -12.07
N ASP A 777 2.24 26.57 -12.80
CA ASP A 777 2.05 27.93 -12.27
C ASP A 777 0.64 28.49 -12.58
N ASP A 778 -0.19 27.73 -13.33
CA ASP A 778 -1.51 28.11 -13.83
C ASP A 778 -2.69 27.59 -12.97
N VAL A 779 -2.39 27.04 -11.79
CA VAL A 779 -3.39 26.47 -10.87
C VAL A 779 -3.69 27.47 -9.76
N PRO A 780 -4.97 27.68 -9.36
CA PRO A 780 -5.31 28.57 -8.26
C PRO A 780 -4.65 28.15 -6.92
N ASP A 781 -4.32 29.16 -6.10
CA ASP A 781 -3.73 28.92 -4.77
C ASP A 781 -4.67 28.03 -3.92
N GLY A 782 -4.12 26.97 -3.35
CA GLY A 782 -4.86 26.02 -2.51
C GLY A 782 -5.66 24.95 -3.27
N ALA A 783 -5.66 24.96 -4.59
CA ALA A 783 -6.26 23.88 -5.38
C ALA A 783 -5.35 22.65 -5.44
N LEU A 784 -5.95 21.46 -5.50
CA LEU A 784 -5.24 20.21 -5.64
C LEU A 784 -4.95 19.93 -7.12
N THR A 785 -3.70 19.76 -7.46
CA THR A 785 -3.26 19.54 -8.85
C THR A 785 -3.29 18.07 -9.23
N GLY A 786 -3.72 17.77 -10.47
CA GLY A 786 -3.71 16.44 -11.06
C GLY A 786 -3.67 16.51 -12.59
N LEU A 787 -3.95 15.38 -13.24
CA LEU A 787 -4.03 15.26 -14.69
C LEU A 787 -5.46 15.50 -15.20
N PRO A 788 -5.65 16.35 -16.21
CA PRO A 788 -6.90 16.49 -16.90
C PRO A 788 -7.16 15.27 -17.79
N VAL A 789 -8.10 14.41 -17.43
CA VAL A 789 -8.33 13.18 -18.19
C VAL A 789 -9.67 13.08 -18.86
N SER A 790 -10.65 13.86 -18.43
CA SER A 790 -11.95 13.96 -19.09
C SER A 790 -12.49 15.38 -18.92
N ALA A 791 -12.84 16.01 -20.04
CA ALA A 791 -13.17 17.43 -20.10
C ALA A 791 -14.47 17.81 -19.38
N GLY A 792 -14.54 19.06 -18.94
CA GLY A 792 -15.70 19.65 -18.28
C GLY A 792 -15.38 20.16 -16.89
N THR A 793 -16.35 20.85 -16.29
CA THR A 793 -16.28 21.30 -14.90
C THR A 793 -17.56 20.87 -14.19
N VAL A 794 -17.43 20.34 -13.00
CA VAL A 794 -18.55 19.91 -12.16
C VAL A 794 -18.34 20.33 -10.71
N GLU A 795 -19.42 20.73 -10.06
CA GLU A 795 -19.45 21.00 -8.64
C GLU A 795 -20.43 20.03 -7.97
N GLY A 796 -20.02 19.42 -6.86
CA GLY A 796 -20.81 18.42 -6.17
C GLY A 796 -20.29 18.10 -4.78
N ARG A 797 -20.96 17.15 -4.13
CA ARG A 797 -20.55 16.56 -2.87
C ARG A 797 -19.51 15.48 -3.15
N ALA A 798 -18.36 15.56 -2.51
CA ALA A 798 -17.32 14.50 -2.56
C ALA A 798 -17.78 13.28 -1.75
N ARG A 799 -17.66 12.09 -2.33
CA ARG A 799 -17.80 10.81 -1.63
C ARG A 799 -16.49 10.08 -1.71
N VAL A 800 -15.85 9.96 -0.54
CA VAL A 800 -14.55 9.26 -0.40
C VAL A 800 -14.83 7.79 -0.17
N ILE A 801 -14.72 6.99 -1.24
CA ILE A 801 -15.02 5.55 -1.23
C ILE A 801 -13.73 4.79 -1.51
N LEU A 802 -13.31 3.95 -0.56
CA LEU A 802 -12.12 3.11 -0.67
C LEU A 802 -12.46 1.65 -0.99
N ASP A 803 -13.66 1.19 -0.61
CA ASP A 803 -14.19 -0.13 -0.96
C ASP A 803 -15.54 0.03 -1.68
N MET A 804 -15.69 -0.62 -2.83
CA MET A 804 -16.92 -0.58 -3.61
C MET A 804 -18.12 -1.16 -2.86
N ALA A 805 -17.90 -2.09 -1.93
CA ALA A 805 -18.95 -2.66 -1.08
C ALA A 805 -19.55 -1.64 -0.10
N GLU A 806 -18.86 -0.52 0.17
CA GLU A 806 -19.31 0.58 1.03
C GLU A 806 -19.92 1.74 0.22
N ALA A 807 -20.16 1.53 -1.07
CA ALA A 807 -20.68 2.59 -1.93
C ALA A 807 -22.10 3.02 -1.50
N ASP A 808 -22.28 4.32 -1.28
CA ASP A 808 -23.58 4.98 -1.05
C ASP A 808 -23.58 6.31 -1.80
N LEU A 809 -23.96 6.27 -3.07
CA LEU A 809 -23.90 7.38 -4.00
C LEU A 809 -25.28 7.93 -4.33
N GLU A 810 -25.38 9.25 -4.37
CA GLU A 810 -26.54 9.99 -4.85
C GLU A 810 -26.24 10.67 -6.19
N ALA A 811 -27.28 10.96 -6.95
CA ALA A 811 -27.13 11.67 -8.21
C ALA A 811 -26.48 13.05 -7.99
N GLY A 812 -25.37 13.33 -8.66
CA GLY A 812 -24.61 14.57 -8.50
C GLY A 812 -23.38 14.46 -7.60
N ASP A 813 -23.14 13.31 -6.98
CA ASP A 813 -21.93 13.06 -6.18
C ASP A 813 -20.69 12.97 -7.06
N ILE A 814 -19.56 13.36 -6.49
CA ILE A 814 -18.23 13.24 -7.09
C ILE A 814 -17.48 12.14 -6.34
N LEU A 815 -17.12 11.09 -7.06
CA LEU A 815 -16.32 9.99 -6.48
C LEU A 815 -14.87 10.42 -6.27
N VAL A 816 -14.38 10.23 -5.05
CA VAL A 816 -12.97 10.41 -4.66
C VAL A 816 -12.44 9.08 -4.15
N THR A 817 -11.41 8.54 -4.80
CA THR A 817 -10.86 7.24 -4.42
C THR A 817 -9.36 7.15 -4.70
N THR A 818 -8.70 6.10 -4.19
CA THR A 818 -7.26 5.91 -4.41
C THR A 818 -6.95 5.59 -5.87
N PHE A 819 -7.67 4.65 -6.46
CA PHE A 819 -7.54 4.23 -7.87
C PHE A 819 -8.85 3.60 -8.35
N THR A 820 -8.98 3.45 -9.66
CA THR A 820 -10.12 2.74 -10.24
C THR A 820 -9.64 1.74 -11.28
N ASP A 821 -10.23 0.55 -11.26
CA ASP A 821 -10.07 -0.48 -12.28
C ASP A 821 -11.42 -0.79 -12.97
N PRO A 822 -11.51 -1.71 -13.93
CA PRO A 822 -12.75 -1.99 -14.62
C PRO A 822 -13.93 -2.34 -13.73
N SER A 823 -13.73 -2.91 -12.55
CA SER A 823 -14.81 -3.26 -11.62
C SER A 823 -15.57 -2.05 -11.06
N TRP A 824 -14.97 -0.86 -11.08
CA TRP A 824 -15.61 0.38 -10.63
C TRP A 824 -16.61 0.95 -11.64
N SER A 825 -16.65 0.45 -12.87
CA SER A 825 -17.50 1.01 -13.95
C SER A 825 -18.98 1.08 -13.63
N PRO A 826 -19.58 0.13 -12.88
CA PRO A 826 -20.98 0.26 -12.45
C PRO A 826 -21.26 1.51 -11.63
N LEU A 827 -20.32 1.97 -10.82
CA LEU A 827 -20.46 3.21 -10.02
C LEU A 827 -20.39 4.48 -10.90
N PHE A 828 -19.62 4.44 -11.99
CA PHE A 828 -19.44 5.62 -12.88
C PHE A 828 -20.74 6.05 -13.56
N VAL A 829 -21.68 5.15 -13.69
CA VAL A 829 -22.99 5.46 -14.23
C VAL A 829 -23.75 6.48 -13.35
N GLY A 830 -23.55 6.45 -12.02
CA GLY A 830 -24.27 7.27 -11.04
C GLY A 830 -23.60 8.59 -10.66
N ILE A 831 -22.30 8.75 -10.85
CA ILE A 831 -21.54 9.91 -10.40
C ILE A 831 -21.58 11.08 -11.38
N ALA A 832 -21.29 12.29 -10.89
CA ALA A 832 -21.17 13.51 -11.69
C ALA A 832 -19.71 13.86 -12.04
N GLY A 833 -18.72 13.35 -11.31
CA GLY A 833 -17.30 13.57 -11.55
C GLY A 833 -16.42 12.58 -10.83
N LEU A 834 -15.13 12.56 -11.18
CA LEU A 834 -14.15 11.62 -10.64
C LEU A 834 -12.85 12.31 -10.22
N VAL A 835 -12.34 11.94 -9.05
CA VAL A 835 -10.99 12.29 -8.56
C VAL A 835 -10.28 11.04 -8.06
N THR A 836 -9.05 10.79 -8.53
CA THR A 836 -8.25 9.65 -8.03
C THR A 836 -6.82 10.04 -7.67
N GLU A 837 -6.23 9.37 -6.68
CA GLU A 837 -4.82 9.59 -6.29
C GLU A 837 -3.84 8.98 -7.30
N VAL A 838 -4.20 7.84 -7.86
CA VAL A 838 -3.43 7.13 -8.86
C VAL A 838 -4.19 7.11 -10.17
N GLY A 839 -3.53 7.49 -11.23
CA GLY A 839 -4.15 7.53 -12.55
C GLY A 839 -3.25 8.19 -13.57
N GLY A 840 -3.57 8.02 -14.84
CA GLY A 840 -2.89 8.62 -15.97
C GLY A 840 -3.84 8.75 -17.17
N LEU A 841 -3.40 9.42 -18.22
CA LEU A 841 -4.20 9.71 -19.41
C LEU A 841 -4.83 8.47 -20.07
N MET A 842 -4.19 7.33 -19.92
CA MET A 842 -4.57 6.08 -20.59
C MET A 842 -5.08 5.02 -19.61
N THR A 843 -5.30 5.37 -18.34
CA THR A 843 -5.81 4.45 -17.34
C THR A 843 -7.30 4.17 -17.54
N HIS A 844 -7.76 3.08 -16.95
CA HIS A 844 -9.16 2.66 -17.09
C HIS A 844 -10.14 3.75 -16.64
N GLY A 845 -9.94 4.33 -15.44
CA GLY A 845 -10.81 5.41 -14.93
C GLY A 845 -10.89 6.60 -15.86
N ALA A 846 -9.76 6.99 -16.49
CA ALA A 846 -9.72 8.06 -17.46
C ALA A 846 -10.54 7.74 -18.73
N VAL A 847 -10.44 6.51 -19.21
CA VAL A 847 -11.16 6.05 -20.41
C VAL A 847 -12.67 6.04 -20.16
N ILE A 848 -13.08 5.40 -19.07
CA ILE A 848 -14.52 5.29 -18.75
C ILE A 848 -15.12 6.64 -18.37
N ALA A 849 -14.36 7.51 -17.68
CA ALA A 849 -14.84 8.89 -17.44
C ALA A 849 -15.12 9.63 -18.75
N ARG A 850 -14.27 9.50 -19.77
CA ARG A 850 -14.53 10.06 -21.11
C ARG A 850 -15.75 9.46 -21.77
N GLU A 851 -15.93 8.15 -21.70
CA GLU A 851 -17.07 7.45 -22.31
C GLU A 851 -18.42 7.84 -21.71
N TYR A 852 -18.43 8.14 -20.40
CA TYR A 852 -19.63 8.66 -19.75
C TYR A 852 -19.72 10.19 -19.74
N GLY A 853 -18.69 10.88 -20.26
CA GLY A 853 -18.62 12.34 -20.29
C GLY A 853 -18.54 12.96 -18.88
N LEU A 854 -17.87 12.27 -17.95
CA LEU A 854 -17.68 12.73 -16.57
C LEU A 854 -16.43 13.59 -16.47
N PRO A 855 -16.51 14.85 -15.96
CA PRO A 855 -15.31 15.62 -15.65
C PRO A 855 -14.43 14.85 -14.67
N ALA A 856 -13.13 14.67 -14.99
CA ALA A 856 -12.26 13.85 -14.19
C ALA A 856 -10.84 14.40 -14.10
N VAL A 857 -10.29 14.35 -12.88
CA VAL A 857 -8.89 14.66 -12.55
C VAL A 857 -8.29 13.48 -11.82
N VAL A 858 -7.19 12.93 -12.35
CA VAL A 858 -6.51 11.78 -11.76
C VAL A 858 -5.09 12.13 -11.34
N GLY A 859 -4.45 11.29 -10.53
CA GLY A 859 -3.11 11.54 -10.04
C GLY A 859 -3.02 12.67 -9.00
N VAL A 860 -4.12 12.97 -8.30
CA VAL A 860 -4.17 14.00 -7.26
C VAL A 860 -3.59 13.42 -5.97
N ASP A 861 -2.38 13.83 -5.60
CA ASP A 861 -1.69 13.28 -4.44
C ASP A 861 -2.51 13.43 -3.16
N ARG A 862 -2.66 12.33 -2.43
CA ARG A 862 -3.39 12.23 -1.14
C ARG A 862 -4.82 12.78 -1.17
N ALA A 863 -5.50 12.75 -2.31
CA ALA A 863 -6.86 13.27 -2.44
C ALA A 863 -7.81 12.69 -1.39
N THR A 864 -7.76 11.39 -1.13
CA THR A 864 -8.60 10.69 -0.15
C THR A 864 -8.34 11.09 1.31
N ARG A 865 -7.20 11.72 1.60
CA ARG A 865 -6.82 12.22 2.94
C ARG A 865 -7.10 13.70 3.11
N ILE A 866 -7.01 14.48 2.02
CA ILE A 866 -7.19 15.94 2.02
C ILE A 866 -8.67 16.29 1.86
N ILE A 867 -9.36 15.64 0.92
CA ILE A 867 -10.78 15.82 0.68
C ILE A 867 -11.55 14.99 1.73
N ARG A 868 -12.46 15.64 2.45
CA ARG A 868 -13.32 14.96 3.44
C ARG A 868 -14.57 14.40 2.77
N ASP A 869 -15.03 13.24 3.23
CA ASP A 869 -16.34 12.73 2.81
C ASP A 869 -17.45 13.75 3.12
N GLY A 870 -18.36 13.96 2.16
CA GLY A 870 -19.42 14.96 2.26
C GLY A 870 -19.00 16.41 1.95
N GLN A 871 -17.70 16.71 1.77
CA GLN A 871 -17.21 18.05 1.44
C GLN A 871 -17.66 18.49 0.04
N ARG A 872 -18.00 19.77 -0.14
CA ARG A 872 -18.25 20.32 -1.48
C ARG A 872 -16.91 20.57 -2.19
N ILE A 873 -16.82 20.11 -3.44
CA ILE A 873 -15.64 20.31 -4.30
C ILE A 873 -16.09 20.71 -5.70
N ARG A 874 -15.17 21.35 -6.44
CA ARG A 874 -15.31 21.60 -7.87
C ARG A 874 -14.17 20.96 -8.64
N VAL A 875 -14.50 20.09 -9.58
CA VAL A 875 -13.54 19.36 -10.41
C VAL A 875 -13.41 20.04 -11.77
N HIS A 876 -12.21 20.49 -12.11
CA HIS A 876 -11.88 21.10 -13.40
C HIS A 876 -11.20 20.05 -14.29
N GLY A 877 -11.98 19.16 -14.87
CA GLY A 877 -11.50 18.05 -15.69
C GLY A 877 -10.81 18.50 -16.99
N THR A 878 -11.08 19.71 -17.48
CA THR A 878 -10.38 20.29 -18.65
C THR A 878 -9.01 20.81 -18.30
N ASP A 879 -8.84 21.39 -17.10
CA ASP A 879 -7.64 22.09 -16.68
C ASP A 879 -6.81 21.31 -15.66
N GLY A 880 -7.33 20.21 -15.09
CA GLY A 880 -6.59 19.25 -14.27
C GLY A 880 -6.32 19.71 -12.84
N TYR A 881 -7.31 20.30 -12.17
CA TYR A 881 -7.23 20.62 -10.74
C TYR A 881 -8.59 20.49 -10.04
N VAL A 882 -8.56 20.46 -8.72
CA VAL A 882 -9.73 20.34 -7.85
C VAL A 882 -9.71 21.46 -6.82
N GLU A 883 -10.79 22.23 -6.74
CA GLU A 883 -10.99 23.26 -5.72
C GLU A 883 -11.79 22.70 -4.54
N LEU A 884 -11.33 22.97 -3.32
CA LEU A 884 -12.06 22.69 -2.08
C LEU A 884 -12.98 23.89 -1.80
N LEU A 885 -14.28 23.64 -1.78
CA LEU A 885 -15.28 24.68 -1.54
C LEU A 885 -15.62 24.78 -0.03
N PRO A 886 -16.01 25.97 0.45
CA PRO A 886 -16.38 26.17 1.85
C PRO A 886 -17.54 25.28 2.33
#